data_1b63f7bc233f9db7a896fa29019c34d2
#
_entry.id   1b63f7bc233f9db7a896fa29019c34d2
#
_cell.length_a   1.000
_cell.length_b   1.000
_cell.length_c   1.000
_cell.angle_alpha   90.00
_cell.angle_beta   90.00
_cell.angle_gamma   90.00
#
_symmetry.space_group_name_H-M   'P 1'
#
loop_
_entity.id
_entity.type
_entity.pdbx_description
1 polymer ?
#
loop_
_entity_poly.entity_id
_entity_poly.type
_entity_poly.pdbx_seq_one_letter_code
_entity_poly.pdbx_strand_id
1 'polypeptide(L)'
;MPFKKRLLCSNITLILFAGLFLATAPKSADAQLPVFSCRPSNSGDGWICDDADGNPPANTANSSNRYDSDRAVLPVAPSEPATVSIEIESFDELATEVADPISPIPAPSAVSNISVSQDSSAEVEVRAALANLSTLIVGSTQLDWVPREEMTEKQIEALPLNCCGAYVDPLTGIVDLSAAPAQAETLFNATEGLEQINQSLISIDGDVLVQQGYRSIQNNTSTSIDRDSNTVLMDGDVIFREPGILLRGSSAFIDNSQSLNRVESAQYVLHDYGAHGIAESITYNGVSGLVSIENGEFSRCEPESNFWHFRADSIVLDQEQGRGYAKAVSLRIKNIPIFYYPFTLPFPLGNARASGLLAPSTGSTRSGGFDFELPYYFNLAPNYDATLSPRLISDRGVLTSGEFRYLSSWSINTLNASSLSGDKLYDPATADILGSDSPPRENRWFVGLEHSGALGRNWTSFVDYNAVSDEDYFYDLGSNGLNVTSRTHLNRQARLNYNSQYLRAGLNAQRIQIIDPFVTESNLSRPFDRLPQFYFESNTYLLGGLRVGLAGEVTSFDRDLNDALLTNTQLENGALINGDRVNLEPEISWSTESPGWFLRAKAKYKHMSYKLQNQALGILEDPEVGIGVYSADAGLVFERDMSRGNGWSQTLEPRLFYLFSEFEDQSDLPLFDTSELSFSFNQLFRDDRFSGGDRIADTDQITFALSSRILDPQGKERARISLGQIQYFADRLVNINNPLQTWLPRYSPLTNRSALAGEFAYSFDDNWRLNTDVQWNGDAQEVQEGSFQLRYQGDADHLFNISYRYRNLVDSPNFILPPGIDPRIKQSDISSVWPINANWKLLARWNYDHSNNRNLESFAGVEYNNCCATIRLIGREWVDEDELFLPNIEPNRGIFVQVILNGLGNLTGGGLSSLLSDGIWGFREPEL
;
A
#
# COMPACT_ATOMS: atom_id res chain seq x y z
N MET A 1 40.72 -26.19 1.91
CA MET A 1 41.00 -25.21 0.87
C MET A 1 40.46 -25.67 -0.49
N PRO A 2 39.15 -25.78 -0.66
CA PRO A 2 38.55 -25.72 -2.00
C PRO A 2 37.43 -24.63 -2.13
N PHE A 3 37.16 -23.87 -1.10
CA PHE A 3 36.03 -22.89 -1.07
C PHE A 3 36.21 -21.64 -1.96
N LYS A 4 37.37 -21.33 -2.47
CA LYS A 4 37.62 -20.11 -3.26
C LYS A 4 37.37 -20.22 -4.77
N LYS A 5 37.09 -21.40 -5.31
CA LYS A 5 36.89 -21.58 -6.76
C LYS A 5 35.42 -21.61 -7.24
N ARG A 6 34.45 -21.85 -6.35
CA ARG A 6 33.03 -21.88 -6.75
C ARG A 6 32.37 -20.50 -6.79
N LEU A 7 32.83 -19.55 -5.98
CA LEU A 7 32.23 -18.19 -5.96
C LEU A 7 32.55 -17.33 -7.20
N LEU A 8 33.64 -17.62 -7.93
CA LEU A 8 34.03 -16.87 -9.12
C LEU A 8 33.30 -17.31 -10.41
N CYS A 9 32.79 -18.54 -10.49
CA CYS A 9 32.07 -18.98 -11.69
C CYS A 9 30.58 -18.57 -11.69
N SER A 10 29.98 -18.40 -10.52
CA SER A 10 28.57 -17.99 -10.42
C SER A 10 28.35 -16.51 -10.82
N ASN A 11 29.32 -15.64 -10.51
CA ASN A 11 29.18 -14.21 -10.82
C ASN A 11 29.52 -13.83 -12.28
N ILE A 12 30.28 -14.68 -12.98
CA ILE A 12 30.65 -14.40 -14.38
C ILE A 12 29.55 -14.81 -15.35
N THR A 13 28.76 -15.82 -15.03
CA THR A 13 27.64 -16.27 -15.89
C THR A 13 26.48 -15.28 -15.91
N LEU A 14 26.22 -14.58 -14.82
CA LEU A 14 25.14 -13.57 -14.77
C LEU A 14 25.47 -12.29 -15.54
N ILE A 15 26.76 -11.92 -15.60
CA ILE A 15 27.22 -10.72 -16.34
C ILE A 15 27.33 -10.98 -17.83
N LEU A 16 27.61 -12.21 -18.26
CA LEU A 16 27.72 -12.55 -19.68
C LEU A 16 26.36 -12.70 -20.38
N PHE A 17 25.28 -13.06 -19.66
CA PHE A 17 23.93 -13.09 -20.23
C PHE A 17 23.30 -11.71 -20.40
N ALA A 18 23.63 -10.73 -19.56
CA ALA A 18 23.18 -9.35 -19.73
C ALA A 18 23.84 -8.63 -20.93
N GLY A 19 25.06 -9.07 -21.31
CA GLY A 19 25.81 -8.44 -22.41
C GLY A 19 25.48 -8.96 -23.82
N LEU A 20 24.88 -10.13 -23.97
CA LEU A 20 24.65 -10.75 -25.28
C LEU A 20 23.31 -10.41 -25.93
N PHE A 21 22.38 -9.84 -25.17
CA PHE A 21 21.03 -9.44 -25.68
C PHE A 21 20.95 -8.00 -26.21
N LEU A 22 22.02 -7.24 -26.15
CA LEU A 22 22.06 -5.82 -26.61
C LEU A 22 22.40 -5.64 -28.11
N ALA A 23 22.64 -6.71 -28.86
CA ALA A 23 23.24 -6.58 -30.22
C ALA A 23 22.34 -6.86 -31.42
N THR A 24 21.07 -7.27 -31.26
CA THR A 24 20.22 -7.53 -32.42
C THR A 24 18.74 -7.14 -32.18
N ALA A 25 18.44 -5.85 -32.33
CA ALA A 25 17.04 -5.42 -32.50
C ALA A 25 16.80 -5.03 -33.95
N PRO A 26 15.85 -5.66 -34.67
CA PRO A 26 15.46 -5.17 -35.98
C PRO A 26 14.59 -3.91 -35.85
N LYS A 27 14.87 -2.89 -36.63
CA LYS A 27 14.02 -1.71 -36.83
C LYS A 27 12.70 -2.16 -37.43
N SER A 28 11.60 -1.99 -36.69
CA SER A 28 10.26 -2.17 -37.19
C SER A 28 9.57 -0.83 -37.45
N ALA A 29 8.79 -0.79 -38.51
CA ALA A 29 8.09 0.37 -39.01
C ALA A 29 6.98 0.86 -38.08
N ASP A 30 6.79 2.18 -38.04
CA ASP A 30 5.75 2.90 -37.34
C ASP A 30 4.35 2.42 -37.74
N ALA A 31 3.62 1.83 -36.79
CA ALA A 31 2.16 1.79 -36.81
C ALA A 31 1.69 2.65 -35.63
N GLN A 32 1.18 3.83 -35.90
CA GLN A 32 0.54 4.70 -34.93
C GLN A 32 -0.69 4.00 -34.33
N LEU A 33 -0.69 3.78 -33.07
CA LEU A 33 -1.88 3.35 -32.31
C LEU A 33 -2.75 4.58 -32.01
N PRO A 34 -4.07 4.44 -31.93
CA PRO A 34 -4.94 5.53 -31.52
C PRO A 34 -4.61 5.95 -30.08
N VAL A 35 -4.32 7.23 -29.91
CA VAL A 35 -4.11 7.85 -28.59
C VAL A 35 -5.49 8.22 -28.04
N PHE A 36 -5.86 7.68 -26.86
CA PHE A 36 -7.08 8.05 -26.16
C PHE A 36 -6.74 9.01 -25.02
N SER A 37 -7.52 10.07 -24.88
CA SER A 37 -7.50 10.97 -23.74
C SER A 37 -8.64 10.59 -22.79
N CYS A 38 -8.31 10.25 -21.54
CA CYS A 38 -9.29 9.83 -20.54
C CYS A 38 -9.38 10.88 -19.41
N ARG A 39 -10.61 11.22 -19.01
CA ARG A 39 -10.91 12.15 -17.90
C ARG A 39 -11.91 11.51 -16.93
N PRO A 40 -11.88 11.86 -15.63
CA PRO A 40 -12.88 11.39 -14.69
C PRO A 40 -14.30 11.80 -15.11
N SER A 41 -15.27 10.91 -14.93
CA SER A 41 -16.67 11.23 -15.16
C SER A 41 -17.17 12.23 -14.12
N ASN A 42 -17.96 13.21 -14.54
CA ASN A 42 -18.59 14.18 -13.64
C ASN A 42 -19.61 13.56 -12.65
N SER A 43 -19.96 12.28 -12.83
CA SER A 43 -20.82 11.50 -11.94
C SER A 43 -20.05 10.68 -10.89
N GLY A 44 -18.72 10.71 -10.89
CA GLY A 44 -17.90 9.96 -9.93
C GLY A 44 -17.76 8.46 -10.21
N ASP A 45 -18.44 7.92 -11.24
CA ASP A 45 -18.50 6.49 -11.55
C ASP A 45 -17.68 6.14 -12.81
N GLY A 46 -16.35 6.34 -12.78
CA GLY A 46 -15.48 5.86 -13.85
C GLY A 46 -14.82 6.94 -14.70
N TRP A 47 -14.11 6.52 -15.75
CA TRP A 47 -13.37 7.37 -16.69
C TRP A 47 -14.07 7.44 -18.03
N ILE A 48 -14.12 8.63 -18.63
CA ILE A 48 -14.59 8.86 -19.99
C ILE A 48 -13.35 9.03 -20.87
N CYS A 49 -13.20 8.14 -21.87
CA CYS A 49 -12.08 8.20 -22.82
C CYS A 49 -12.59 8.63 -24.20
N ASP A 50 -11.95 9.63 -24.79
CA ASP A 50 -12.22 10.11 -26.13
C ASP A 50 -11.02 9.82 -27.04
N ASP A 51 -11.23 9.60 -28.35
CA ASP A 51 -10.13 9.47 -29.32
C ASP A 51 -9.45 10.84 -29.57
N ALA A 52 -8.36 10.84 -30.32
CA ALA A 52 -7.59 12.05 -30.63
C ALA A 52 -8.41 13.14 -31.34
N ASP A 53 -9.58 12.80 -31.91
CA ASP A 53 -10.50 13.69 -32.58
C ASP A 53 -11.69 14.11 -31.71
N GLY A 54 -11.73 13.68 -30.40
CA GLY A 54 -12.75 14.05 -29.43
C GLY A 54 -14.05 13.27 -29.56
N ASN A 55 -14.08 12.15 -30.27
CA ASN A 55 -15.26 11.31 -30.40
C ASN A 55 -15.23 10.17 -29.38
N PRO A 56 -16.37 9.81 -28.75
CA PRO A 56 -16.45 8.64 -27.90
C PRO A 56 -16.16 7.38 -28.73
N PRO A 57 -15.46 6.37 -28.16
CA PRO A 57 -15.15 5.14 -28.87
C PRO A 57 -16.42 4.49 -29.39
N ALA A 58 -16.41 4.04 -30.64
CA ALA A 58 -17.56 3.41 -31.29
C ALA A 58 -18.06 2.25 -30.41
N ASN A 59 -19.32 2.31 -30.02
CA ASN A 59 -20.00 1.36 -29.14
C ASN A 59 -19.72 -0.09 -29.57
N THR A 60 -18.82 -0.78 -28.88
CA THR A 60 -18.89 -2.22 -28.73
C THR A 60 -19.84 -2.50 -27.58
N ALA A 61 -21.13 -2.62 -27.91
CA ALA A 61 -22.14 -3.09 -27.00
C ALA A 61 -21.76 -4.47 -26.49
N ASN A 62 -21.85 -4.64 -25.15
CA ASN A 62 -21.80 -5.90 -24.40
C ASN A 62 -20.44 -6.63 -24.35
N SER A 63 -19.59 -6.25 -23.42
CA SER A 63 -18.87 -7.26 -22.66
C SER A 63 -19.29 -7.15 -21.18
N SER A 64 -20.39 -7.85 -20.86
CA SER A 64 -20.70 -8.27 -19.50
C SER A 64 -19.48 -8.92 -18.87
N ASN A 65 -19.16 -8.56 -17.64
CA ASN A 65 -18.20 -9.23 -16.78
C ASN A 65 -18.33 -10.75 -16.88
N ARG A 66 -17.52 -11.37 -17.72
CA ARG A 66 -17.27 -12.81 -17.66
C ARG A 66 -16.15 -13.02 -16.68
N TYR A 67 -16.49 -13.56 -15.53
CA TYR A 67 -15.55 -14.32 -14.73
C TYR A 67 -15.03 -15.46 -15.60
N ASP A 68 -13.81 -15.32 -16.06
CA ASP A 68 -13.09 -16.38 -16.77
C ASP A 68 -12.70 -17.45 -15.73
N SER A 69 -13.52 -18.49 -15.64
CA SER A 69 -13.33 -19.61 -14.72
C SER A 69 -12.20 -20.55 -15.16
N ASP A 70 -11.52 -20.26 -16.26
CA ASP A 70 -10.46 -21.09 -16.82
C ASP A 70 -9.03 -20.61 -16.52
N ARG A 71 -8.86 -19.65 -15.60
CA ARG A 71 -7.53 -19.44 -15.03
C ARG A 71 -7.22 -20.61 -14.10
N ALA A 72 -6.41 -21.53 -14.59
CA ALA A 72 -5.67 -22.44 -13.73
C ALA A 72 -4.98 -21.61 -12.65
N VAL A 73 -5.49 -21.70 -11.43
CA VAL A 73 -4.83 -21.12 -10.27
C VAL A 73 -3.58 -21.95 -10.08
N LEU A 74 -2.47 -21.47 -10.58
CA LEU A 74 -1.16 -21.91 -10.10
C LEU A 74 -1.16 -21.76 -8.57
N PRO A 75 -0.49 -22.64 -7.83
CA PRO A 75 -0.48 -22.60 -6.38
C PRO A 75 -0.13 -21.18 -5.96
N VAL A 76 -0.96 -20.63 -5.07
CA VAL A 76 -0.81 -19.29 -4.54
C VAL A 76 0.54 -19.23 -3.88
N ALA A 77 1.50 -18.67 -4.59
CA ALA A 77 2.60 -17.99 -3.93
C ALA A 77 1.96 -16.86 -3.08
N PRO A 78 2.52 -16.52 -1.92
CA PRO A 78 1.96 -15.47 -1.08
C PRO A 78 1.64 -14.25 -1.94
N SER A 79 0.48 -13.68 -1.73
CA SER A 79 -0.16 -12.61 -2.50
C SER A 79 0.84 -11.61 -3.07
N GLU A 80 0.98 -11.60 -4.38
CA GLU A 80 1.67 -10.52 -5.08
C GLU A 80 0.96 -9.21 -4.76
N PRO A 81 1.70 -8.14 -4.45
CA PRO A 81 1.10 -6.83 -4.42
C PRO A 81 0.49 -6.56 -5.80
N ALA A 82 -0.72 -6.05 -5.81
CA ALA A 82 -1.45 -5.71 -7.02
C ALA A 82 -0.51 -4.91 -7.95
N THR A 83 -0.23 -5.47 -9.13
CA THR A 83 0.45 -4.75 -10.18
C THR A 83 -0.49 -3.65 -10.66
N VAL A 84 -0.30 -2.46 -10.13
CA VAL A 84 -0.82 -1.25 -10.75
C VAL A 84 -0.06 -1.10 -12.06
N SER A 85 -0.71 -1.36 -13.17
CA SER A 85 -0.20 -1.00 -14.49
C SER A 85 -0.23 0.52 -14.59
N ILE A 86 0.87 1.16 -14.25
CA ILE A 86 1.06 2.59 -14.51
C ILE A 86 1.50 2.67 -15.98
N GLU A 87 0.60 3.09 -16.84
CA GLU A 87 0.98 3.59 -18.16
C GLU A 87 1.79 4.87 -17.94
N ILE A 88 3.08 4.78 -18.19
CA ILE A 88 3.98 5.94 -18.14
C ILE A 88 3.87 6.64 -19.50
N GLU A 89 3.06 7.68 -19.54
CA GLU A 89 3.17 8.67 -20.64
C GLU A 89 4.55 9.33 -20.62
N SER A 90 5.07 9.66 -21.79
CA SER A 90 6.40 10.20 -21.96
C SER A 90 6.62 11.49 -21.15
N PHE A 91 7.76 11.56 -20.49
CA PHE A 91 8.16 12.59 -19.52
C PHE A 91 8.27 14.03 -20.05
N ASP A 92 8.00 14.28 -21.34
CA ASP A 92 8.14 15.64 -21.90
C ASP A 92 6.95 16.57 -21.62
N GLU A 93 5.84 16.09 -21.07
CA GLU A 93 4.64 16.92 -20.80
C GLU A 93 4.38 17.20 -19.30
N LEU A 94 5.10 16.56 -18.39
CA LEU A 94 4.94 16.76 -16.93
C LEU A 94 5.79 17.91 -16.34
N ALA A 95 6.47 18.67 -17.19
CA ALA A 95 7.29 19.81 -16.74
C ALA A 95 6.55 21.16 -16.68
N THR A 96 5.25 21.21 -16.96
CA THR A 96 4.51 22.49 -17.08
C THR A 96 3.24 22.63 -16.24
N GLU A 97 2.96 21.72 -15.30
CA GLU A 97 2.02 22.04 -14.22
C GLU A 97 2.75 22.31 -12.91
N VAL A 98 3.54 23.35 -12.91
CA VAL A 98 3.95 24.07 -11.70
C VAL A 98 2.67 24.71 -11.17
N ALA A 99 2.24 24.32 -9.96
CA ALA A 99 1.28 25.10 -9.19
C ALA A 99 1.74 26.55 -9.24
N ASP A 100 0.85 27.45 -9.65
CA ASP A 100 1.15 28.86 -9.73
C ASP A 100 1.86 29.30 -8.45
N PRO A 101 3.05 29.88 -8.53
CA PRO A 101 3.73 30.38 -7.34
C PRO A 101 2.80 31.40 -6.69
N ILE A 102 2.73 31.36 -5.35
CA ILE A 102 2.09 32.43 -4.56
C ILE A 102 2.61 33.75 -5.15
N SER A 103 1.72 34.48 -5.80
CA SER A 103 2.14 35.68 -6.54
C SER A 103 2.84 36.64 -5.58
N PRO A 104 4.02 37.20 -5.92
CA PRO A 104 4.75 38.08 -5.03
C PRO A 104 3.86 39.27 -4.63
N ILE A 105 3.95 39.67 -3.36
CA ILE A 105 3.35 40.95 -2.89
C ILE A 105 3.87 42.03 -3.82
N PRO A 106 3.03 42.72 -4.62
CA PRO A 106 3.54 43.69 -5.56
C PRO A 106 4.11 44.90 -4.83
N ALA A 107 5.24 45.33 -5.26
CA ALA A 107 5.62 46.70 -5.00
C ALA A 107 4.56 47.63 -5.61
N PRO A 108 3.98 48.58 -4.88
CA PRO A 108 3.08 49.54 -5.46
C PRO A 108 3.83 50.26 -6.59
N SER A 109 3.29 50.17 -7.79
CA SER A 109 3.85 50.91 -8.95
C SER A 109 3.92 52.38 -8.60
N ALA A 110 5.02 53.05 -8.98
CA ALA A 110 5.26 54.42 -8.72
C ALA A 110 3.98 55.25 -8.89
N VAL A 111 3.64 56.00 -7.85
CA VAL A 111 2.49 56.93 -7.85
C VAL A 111 2.74 58.01 -8.90
N SER A 112 2.43 57.71 -10.15
CA SER A 112 2.36 58.74 -11.21
C SER A 112 0.87 58.92 -11.53
N ASN A 113 0.40 60.14 -11.11
CA ASN A 113 -0.88 60.75 -11.38
C ASN A 113 -2.04 60.36 -10.43
N ILE A 114 -2.14 61.11 -9.34
CA ILE A 114 -3.40 61.28 -8.61
C ILE A 114 -4.26 62.22 -9.45
N SER A 115 -5.19 61.67 -10.21
CA SER A 115 -6.28 62.44 -10.83
C SER A 115 -7.55 62.22 -9.99
N VAL A 116 -7.98 63.24 -9.31
CA VAL A 116 -9.30 63.34 -8.69
C VAL A 116 -10.31 63.56 -9.84
N SER A 117 -10.99 62.57 -10.33
CA SER A 117 -12.13 62.71 -11.25
C SER A 117 -13.44 62.47 -10.50
N GLN A 118 -14.26 63.51 -10.45
CA GLN A 118 -15.67 63.40 -10.16
C GLN A 118 -16.43 62.97 -11.39
N ASP A 119 -17.01 61.76 -11.43
CA ASP A 119 -18.25 61.50 -12.18
C ASP A 119 -19.00 60.20 -11.78
N SER A 120 -20.29 60.20 -11.87
CA SER A 120 -21.24 59.91 -10.84
C SER A 120 -22.17 58.69 -11.02
N SER A 121 -21.96 57.72 -11.83
CA SER A 121 -22.86 56.54 -11.88
C SER A 121 -22.16 55.19 -11.75
N ALA A 122 -20.98 55.03 -12.28
CA ALA A 122 -20.15 53.88 -12.03
C ALA A 122 -19.56 53.86 -10.60
N GLU A 123 -19.38 55.09 -10.04
CA GLU A 123 -18.95 55.30 -8.64
C GLU A 123 -19.94 54.74 -7.60
N VAL A 124 -21.25 54.73 -7.90
CA VAL A 124 -22.26 54.25 -6.94
C VAL A 124 -22.29 52.73 -6.91
N GLU A 125 -22.11 52.02 -8.03
CA GLU A 125 -22.02 50.58 -8.04
C GLU A 125 -20.69 50.07 -7.46
N VAL A 126 -19.59 50.75 -7.74
CA VAL A 126 -18.27 50.43 -7.15
C VAL A 126 -18.26 50.74 -5.65
N ARG A 127 -18.87 51.85 -5.21
CA ARG A 127 -19.05 52.17 -3.78
C ARG A 127 -19.97 51.18 -3.05
N ALA A 128 -21.01 50.67 -3.70
CA ALA A 128 -21.87 49.64 -3.11
C ALA A 128 -21.15 48.29 -3.04
N ALA A 129 -20.34 47.94 -4.05
CA ALA A 129 -19.52 46.73 -4.04
C ALA A 129 -18.38 46.86 -3.02
N LEU A 130 -17.73 48.00 -2.92
CA LEU A 130 -16.70 48.30 -1.94
C LEU A 130 -17.24 48.40 -0.50
N ALA A 131 -18.43 48.96 -0.31
CA ALA A 131 -19.09 49.01 1.00
C ALA A 131 -19.52 47.61 1.44
N ASN A 132 -19.93 46.73 0.51
CA ASN A 132 -20.21 45.30 0.80
C ASN A 132 -18.90 44.53 1.06
N LEU A 133 -17.82 44.86 0.36
CA LEU A 133 -16.51 44.27 0.61
C LEU A 133 -15.93 44.75 1.95
N SER A 134 -16.04 46.03 2.29
CA SER A 134 -15.58 46.57 3.57
C SER A 134 -16.41 46.09 4.76
N THR A 135 -17.71 45.85 4.60
CA THR A 135 -18.53 45.19 5.63
C THR A 135 -18.23 43.68 5.79
N LEU A 136 -17.86 42.99 4.74
CA LEU A 136 -17.37 41.62 4.79
C LEU A 136 -15.96 41.54 5.43
N ILE A 137 -15.12 42.54 5.23
CA ILE A 137 -13.75 42.61 5.75
C ILE A 137 -13.73 43.01 7.23
N VAL A 138 -14.64 43.88 7.68
CA VAL A 138 -14.70 44.39 9.07
C VAL A 138 -15.31 43.41 10.07
N GLY A 139 -15.96 42.32 9.60
CA GLY A 139 -16.70 41.39 10.46
C GLY A 139 -15.91 40.23 11.06
N SER A 140 -14.69 39.89 10.59
CA SER A 140 -13.98 38.75 11.09
C SER A 140 -12.94 39.09 12.17
N THR A 141 -13.40 39.07 13.40
CA THR A 141 -12.54 39.18 14.60
C THR A 141 -11.63 37.94 14.81
N GLN A 142 -11.72 36.92 13.96
CA GLN A 142 -11.10 35.60 14.13
C GLN A 142 -10.33 35.12 12.89
N LEU A 143 -9.53 35.98 12.24
CA LEU A 143 -8.60 35.51 11.17
C LEU A 143 -9.29 34.69 10.08
N ASP A 144 -10.47 35.08 9.61
CA ASP A 144 -11.29 34.35 8.61
C ASP A 144 -11.69 32.91 9.00
N TRP A 145 -11.63 32.59 10.28
CA TRP A 145 -12.13 31.32 10.79
C TRP A 145 -13.66 31.34 10.85
N VAL A 146 -14.28 30.40 10.20
CA VAL A 146 -15.73 30.22 10.22
C VAL A 146 -16.07 28.97 11.03
N PRO A 147 -16.77 29.09 12.17
CA PRO A 147 -17.27 27.95 12.92
C PRO A 147 -18.23 27.13 12.07
N ARG A 148 -18.27 25.81 12.29
CA ARG A 148 -19.13 24.88 11.54
C ARG A 148 -20.61 25.28 11.54
N GLU A 149 -21.06 25.88 12.65
CA GLU A 149 -22.45 26.31 12.84
C GLU A 149 -22.84 27.50 11.93
N GLU A 150 -21.85 28.25 11.46
CA GLU A 150 -22.02 29.45 10.60
C GLU A 150 -21.72 29.14 9.12
N MET A 151 -21.31 27.92 8.81
CA MET A 151 -20.98 27.50 7.45
C MET A 151 -22.21 27.22 6.59
N THR A 152 -22.07 27.41 5.29
CA THR A 152 -23.08 26.99 4.31
C THR A 152 -23.11 25.45 4.18
N GLU A 153 -24.24 24.88 3.74
CA GLU A 153 -24.38 23.42 3.55
C GLU A 153 -23.26 22.85 2.68
N LYS A 154 -22.88 23.52 1.59
CA LYS A 154 -21.81 23.11 0.69
C LYS A 154 -20.44 23.09 1.39
N GLN A 155 -20.18 24.03 2.28
CA GLN A 155 -18.92 24.07 3.06
C GLN A 155 -18.91 22.98 4.12
N ILE A 156 -20.06 22.70 4.74
CA ILE A 156 -20.23 21.63 5.73
C ILE A 156 -20.02 20.24 5.08
N GLU A 157 -20.51 20.04 3.85
CA GLU A 157 -20.29 18.77 3.11
C GLU A 157 -18.82 18.51 2.80
N ALA A 158 -18.04 19.58 2.55
CA ALA A 158 -16.62 19.48 2.29
C ALA A 158 -15.77 19.34 3.57
N LEU A 159 -16.34 19.64 4.75
CA LEU A 159 -15.63 19.65 6.02
C LEU A 159 -15.79 18.30 6.75
N PRO A 160 -14.70 17.64 7.18
CA PRO A 160 -14.78 16.44 8.01
C PRO A 160 -15.64 16.64 9.27
N LEU A 161 -16.33 15.58 9.70
CA LEU A 161 -17.29 15.65 10.83
C LEU A 161 -16.64 16.05 12.16
N ASN A 162 -15.37 15.75 12.33
CA ASN A 162 -14.57 16.04 13.52
C ASN A 162 -14.03 17.49 13.57
N CYS A 163 -14.28 18.28 12.52
CA CYS A 163 -13.83 19.65 12.44
C CYS A 163 -14.91 20.63 12.96
N CYS A 164 -14.50 21.52 13.85
CA CYS A 164 -15.36 22.55 14.43
C CYS A 164 -15.50 23.81 13.55
N GLY A 165 -14.70 23.94 12.50
CA GLY A 165 -14.70 25.08 11.56
C GLY A 165 -13.56 24.96 10.56
N ALA A 166 -13.39 25.97 9.70
CA ALA A 166 -12.28 26.11 8.77
C ALA A 166 -11.94 27.57 8.50
N TYR A 167 -10.72 27.81 7.99
CA TYR A 167 -10.35 29.11 7.42
C TYR A 167 -11.00 29.22 6.04
N VAL A 168 -11.88 30.21 5.87
CA VAL A 168 -12.63 30.41 4.63
C VAL A 168 -12.21 31.76 4.04
N ASP A 169 -11.61 31.73 2.86
CA ASP A 169 -11.27 32.96 2.16
C ASP A 169 -12.55 33.66 1.69
N PRO A 170 -12.85 34.89 2.20
CA PRO A 170 -14.04 35.63 1.79
C PRO A 170 -14.01 36.10 0.33
N LEU A 171 -12.86 36.09 -0.33
CA LEU A 171 -12.72 36.42 -1.75
C LEU A 171 -13.08 35.26 -2.69
N THR A 172 -13.19 34.03 -2.18
CA THR A 172 -13.49 32.85 -2.99
C THR A 172 -14.85 32.97 -3.68
N GLY A 173 -14.84 32.92 -5.00
CA GLY A 173 -16.05 33.00 -5.84
C GLY A 173 -16.62 34.41 -6.05
N ILE A 174 -16.02 35.42 -5.47
CA ILE A 174 -16.45 36.84 -5.62
C ILE A 174 -15.54 37.58 -6.63
N VAL A 175 -14.27 37.17 -6.72
CA VAL A 175 -13.24 37.88 -7.45
C VAL A 175 -12.93 37.14 -8.76
N ASP A 176 -12.82 37.94 -9.87
CA ASP A 176 -12.31 37.40 -11.13
C ASP A 176 -10.77 37.34 -11.06
N LEU A 177 -10.24 36.11 -10.87
CA LEU A 177 -8.81 35.84 -10.81
C LEU A 177 -8.10 35.97 -12.18
N SER A 178 -8.83 36.20 -13.28
CA SER A 178 -8.25 36.33 -14.62
C SER A 178 -7.58 37.71 -14.85
N ALA A 179 -7.92 38.70 -14.03
CA ALA A 179 -7.35 40.07 -14.11
C ALA A 179 -6.11 40.15 -13.22
N ALA A 180 -4.92 40.11 -13.79
CA ALA A 180 -3.68 40.30 -13.03
C ALA A 180 -3.66 41.66 -12.30
N PRO A 181 -3.41 41.70 -10.98
CA PRO A 181 -3.46 42.95 -10.19
C PRO A 181 -2.56 44.05 -10.75
N ALA A 182 -1.38 43.70 -11.25
CA ALA A 182 -0.42 44.64 -11.83
C ALA A 182 -0.96 45.44 -13.04
N GLN A 183 -2.04 45.03 -13.65
CA GLN A 183 -2.69 45.70 -14.79
C GLN A 183 -3.94 46.48 -14.37
N ALA A 184 -4.39 46.35 -13.12
CA ALA A 184 -5.55 47.05 -12.61
C ALA A 184 -5.20 48.43 -12.10
N GLU A 185 -6.13 49.41 -12.22
CA GLU A 185 -5.98 50.71 -11.58
C GLU A 185 -5.88 50.57 -10.06
N THR A 186 -5.01 51.36 -9.47
CA THR A 186 -4.93 51.48 -8.01
C THR A 186 -5.96 52.47 -7.53
N LEU A 187 -6.96 52.02 -6.79
CA LEU A 187 -7.97 52.82 -6.15
C LEU A 187 -7.53 53.13 -4.74
N PHE A 188 -7.70 54.38 -4.37
CA PHE A 188 -7.33 54.90 -3.07
C PHE A 188 -8.56 55.55 -2.39
N ASN A 189 -8.90 55.12 -1.21
CA ASN A 189 -10.03 55.67 -0.43
C ASN A 189 -9.57 56.01 1.00
N ALA A 190 -9.89 57.17 1.49
CA ALA A 190 -9.58 57.62 2.83
C ALA A 190 -10.82 58.22 3.50
N THR A 191 -11.04 57.95 4.79
CA THR A 191 -12.20 58.44 5.53
C THR A 191 -11.98 59.84 6.10
N GLU A 192 -10.75 60.20 6.38
CA GLU A 192 -10.37 61.54 6.89
C GLU A 192 -9.43 62.25 5.93
N GLY A 193 -9.11 63.50 6.21
CA GLY A 193 -8.48 64.41 5.27
C GLY A 193 -7.05 64.05 4.93
N LEU A 194 -6.62 64.52 3.75
CA LEU A 194 -5.24 64.50 3.28
C LEU A 194 -4.55 65.76 3.66
N GLU A 195 -3.50 65.70 4.45
CA GLU A 195 -2.60 66.84 4.80
C GLU A 195 -1.27 66.67 4.05
N GLN A 196 -0.92 67.71 3.29
CA GLN A 196 0.39 67.77 2.68
C GLN A 196 1.32 68.59 3.59
N ILE A 197 2.18 67.90 4.36
CA ILE A 197 3.06 68.51 5.36
C ILE A 197 4.18 69.34 4.68
N ASN A 198 4.70 68.86 3.55
CA ASN A 198 5.68 69.58 2.73
C ASN A 198 5.60 69.08 1.27
N GLN A 199 6.51 69.44 0.38
CA GLN A 199 6.49 69.05 -1.03
C GLN A 199 6.68 67.57 -1.27
N SER A 200 7.30 66.87 -0.32
CA SER A 200 7.62 65.43 -0.43
C SER A 200 6.78 64.56 0.51
N LEU A 201 6.35 65.05 1.67
CA LEU A 201 5.66 64.28 2.70
C LEU A 201 4.16 64.56 2.70
N ILE A 202 3.37 63.52 2.54
CA ILE A 202 1.93 63.50 2.61
C ILE A 202 1.51 62.63 3.79
N SER A 203 0.63 63.15 4.67
CA SER A 203 -0.02 62.36 5.72
C SER A 203 -1.52 62.24 5.41
N ILE A 204 -2.05 61.08 5.65
CA ILE A 204 -3.46 60.77 5.51
C ILE A 204 -3.89 60.19 6.84
N ASP A 205 -4.80 60.80 7.53
CA ASP A 205 -5.29 60.36 8.82
C ASP A 205 -6.62 59.58 8.65
N GLY A 206 -6.89 58.65 9.57
CA GLY A 206 -8.08 57.78 9.57
C GLY A 206 -7.93 56.50 8.78
N ASP A 207 -9.06 55.86 8.44
CA ASP A 207 -9.05 54.64 7.67
C ASP A 207 -8.63 54.89 6.23
N VAL A 208 -7.61 54.17 5.79
CA VAL A 208 -7.11 54.22 4.41
C VAL A 208 -7.23 52.86 3.80
N LEU A 209 -7.89 52.77 2.64
CA LEU A 209 -7.99 51.55 1.83
C LEU A 209 -7.32 51.79 0.47
N VAL A 210 -6.32 50.96 0.16
CA VAL A 210 -5.70 50.90 -1.17
C VAL A 210 -6.09 49.61 -1.80
N GLN A 211 -6.66 49.61 -2.99
CA GLN A 211 -7.07 48.46 -3.74
C GLN A 211 -6.47 48.45 -5.15
N GLN A 212 -5.93 47.32 -5.53
CA GLN A 212 -5.44 47.08 -6.90
C GLN A 212 -5.92 45.72 -7.40
N GLY A 213 -6.94 45.74 -8.25
CA GLY A 213 -7.60 44.51 -8.66
C GLY A 213 -8.19 43.77 -7.46
N TYR A 214 -7.78 42.53 -7.25
CA TYR A 214 -8.22 41.72 -6.10
C TYR A 214 -7.37 41.87 -4.84
N ARG A 215 -6.31 42.64 -4.87
CA ARG A 215 -5.46 42.95 -3.72
C ARG A 215 -5.94 44.15 -2.98
N SER A 216 -5.93 44.10 -1.69
CA SER A 216 -6.25 45.26 -0.85
C SER A 216 -5.30 45.37 0.34
N ILE A 217 -4.97 46.58 0.71
CA ILE A 217 -4.31 46.93 1.97
C ILE A 217 -5.08 48.06 2.63
N GLN A 218 -5.35 47.92 3.91
CA GLN A 218 -6.03 48.94 4.70
C GLN A 218 -5.32 49.15 6.04
N ASN A 219 -5.44 50.35 6.58
CA ASN A 219 -5.07 50.66 7.96
C ASN A 219 -6.11 51.58 8.57
N ASN A 220 -6.09 51.75 9.92
CA ASN A 220 -7.11 52.49 10.64
C ASN A 220 -6.61 53.70 11.41
N THR A 221 -5.35 54.11 11.26
CA THR A 221 -4.81 55.23 12.05
C THR A 221 -4.20 56.31 11.16
N SER A 222 -3.08 56.07 10.51
CA SER A 222 -2.45 57.03 9.61
C SER A 222 -1.60 56.38 8.53
N THR A 223 -1.52 57.03 7.37
CA THR A 223 -0.62 56.62 6.29
C THR A 223 0.26 57.80 5.91
N SER A 224 1.57 57.63 6.01
CA SER A 224 2.57 58.61 5.65
C SER A 224 3.30 58.21 4.37
N ILE A 225 3.29 59.10 3.37
CA ILE A 225 3.91 58.85 2.06
C ILE A 225 5.03 59.86 1.89
N ASP A 226 6.27 59.38 1.78
CA ASP A 226 7.41 60.24 1.45
C ASP A 226 7.83 59.95 -0.02
N ARG A 227 7.68 60.97 -0.84
CA ARG A 227 7.99 60.94 -2.29
C ARG A 227 9.47 60.99 -2.59
N ASP A 228 10.27 61.62 -1.70
CA ASP A 228 11.72 61.75 -1.92
C ASP A 228 12.42 60.39 -1.68
N SER A 229 12.04 59.72 -0.63
CA SER A 229 12.53 58.35 -0.32
C SER A 229 11.73 57.26 -1.05
N ASN A 230 10.58 57.57 -1.63
CA ASN A 230 9.63 56.63 -2.25
C ASN A 230 9.18 55.53 -1.28
N THR A 231 8.89 55.93 -0.03
CA THR A 231 8.45 55.07 1.04
C THR A 231 7.03 55.37 1.51
N VAL A 232 6.33 54.34 1.98
CA VAL A 232 5.02 54.44 2.60
C VAL A 232 5.08 53.75 3.97
N LEU A 233 4.64 54.47 5.00
CA LEU A 233 4.46 53.95 6.34
C LEU A 233 2.97 53.99 6.68
N MET A 234 2.41 52.85 7.05
CA MET A 234 1.06 52.68 7.52
C MET A 234 1.08 52.30 8.99
N ASP A 235 0.44 53.08 9.83
CA ASP A 235 0.34 52.83 11.27
C ASP A 235 -1.09 52.46 11.65
N GLY A 236 -1.22 51.63 12.68
CA GLY A 236 -2.46 51.10 13.17
C GLY A 236 -2.69 49.66 12.71
N ASP A 237 -3.92 49.16 12.78
CA ASP A 237 -4.29 47.80 12.38
C ASP A 237 -4.23 47.69 10.84
N VAL A 238 -3.08 47.23 10.34
CA VAL A 238 -2.87 47.04 8.91
C VAL A 238 -3.40 45.68 8.52
N ILE A 239 -4.26 45.64 7.51
CA ILE A 239 -4.80 44.40 6.95
C ILE A 239 -4.46 44.34 5.46
N PHE A 240 -3.65 43.37 5.08
CA PHE A 240 -3.40 43.01 3.68
C PHE A 240 -4.18 41.78 3.32
N ARG A 241 -4.82 41.78 2.16
CA ARG A 241 -5.64 40.66 1.68
C ARG A 241 -5.42 40.42 0.19
N GLU A 242 -5.21 39.19 -0.13
CA GLU A 242 -5.12 38.65 -1.50
C GLU A 242 -5.79 37.23 -1.48
N PRO A 243 -6.36 36.73 -2.60
CA PRO A 243 -6.90 35.39 -2.64
C PRO A 243 -5.92 34.35 -2.08
N GLY A 244 -6.38 33.57 -1.09
CA GLY A 244 -5.57 32.57 -0.37
C GLY A 244 -4.74 33.13 0.79
N ILE A 245 -4.61 34.46 0.97
CA ILE A 245 -3.75 35.08 2.00
C ILE A 245 -4.44 36.21 2.74
N LEU A 246 -4.40 36.16 4.08
CA LEU A 246 -4.68 37.28 4.96
C LEU A 246 -3.42 37.56 5.79
N LEU A 247 -3.02 38.83 5.86
CA LEU A 247 -1.93 39.31 6.72
C LEU A 247 -2.41 40.53 7.52
N ARG A 248 -2.26 40.52 8.83
CA ARG A 248 -2.56 41.63 9.75
C ARG A 248 -1.31 42.02 10.52
N GLY A 249 -1.13 43.27 10.81
CA GLY A 249 -0.01 43.74 11.59
C GLY A 249 -0.28 45.08 12.29
N SER A 250 0.58 45.48 13.19
CA SER A 250 0.50 46.77 13.89
C SER A 250 0.97 47.95 13.04
N SER A 251 1.83 47.69 12.05
CA SER A 251 2.28 48.70 11.07
C SER A 251 2.82 48.00 9.81
N ALA A 252 2.83 48.72 8.69
CA ALA A 252 3.48 48.27 7.46
C ALA A 252 4.40 49.34 6.92
N PHE A 253 5.61 48.97 6.53
CA PHE A 253 6.59 49.79 5.86
C PHE A 253 6.86 49.26 4.44
N ILE A 254 6.70 50.15 3.46
CA ILE A 254 6.87 49.83 2.05
C ILE A 254 7.93 50.76 1.48
N ASP A 255 9.05 50.22 0.99
CA ASP A 255 10.11 50.92 0.29
C ASP A 255 10.12 50.49 -1.20
N ASN A 256 9.54 51.33 -2.02
CA ASN A 256 9.47 51.08 -3.46
C ASN A 256 10.80 51.18 -4.16
N SER A 257 11.77 51.91 -3.58
CA SER A 257 13.10 52.10 -4.15
C SER A 257 13.94 50.84 -4.02
N GLN A 258 13.73 50.03 -2.95
CA GLN A 258 14.41 48.79 -2.68
C GLN A 258 13.50 47.58 -2.91
N SER A 259 12.24 47.77 -3.29
CA SER A 259 11.21 46.76 -3.41
C SER A 259 11.07 45.93 -2.11
N LEU A 260 11.13 46.59 -0.97
CA LEU A 260 11.09 45.98 0.36
C LEU A 260 9.76 46.31 1.05
N ASN A 261 9.03 45.29 1.45
CA ASN A 261 7.80 45.43 2.22
C ASN A 261 7.96 44.72 3.56
N ARG A 262 7.63 45.43 4.68
CA ARG A 262 7.74 44.84 6.02
C ARG A 262 6.47 45.12 6.83
N VAL A 263 6.00 44.13 7.52
CA VAL A 263 4.85 44.19 8.43
C VAL A 263 5.32 43.74 9.82
N GLU A 264 5.01 44.56 10.83
CA GLU A 264 5.41 44.34 12.22
C GLU A 264 4.25 43.71 13.02
N SER A 265 4.59 42.95 14.04
CA SER A 265 3.64 42.18 14.90
C SER A 265 2.58 41.46 14.07
N ALA A 266 3.06 40.70 13.08
CA ALA A 266 2.22 40.12 12.04
C ALA A 266 1.44 38.90 12.53
N GLN A 267 0.17 38.82 12.09
CA GLN A 267 -0.66 37.60 12.12
C GLN A 267 -1.02 37.26 10.69
N TYR A 268 -0.96 35.98 10.33
CA TYR A 268 -1.24 35.53 8.96
C TYR A 268 -2.12 34.30 8.88
N VAL A 269 -2.87 34.20 7.80
CA VAL A 269 -3.65 33.00 7.41
C VAL A 269 -3.32 32.65 5.97
N LEU A 270 -3.05 31.36 5.75
CA LEU A 270 -2.88 30.75 4.44
C LEU A 270 -4.09 29.84 4.21
N HIS A 271 -5.11 30.32 3.48
CA HIS A 271 -6.40 29.65 3.35
C HIS A 271 -6.28 28.29 2.63
N ASP A 272 -5.48 28.22 1.55
CA ASP A 272 -5.27 27.00 0.77
C ASP A 272 -4.63 25.87 1.59
N TYR A 273 -3.86 26.24 2.62
CA TYR A 273 -3.22 25.29 3.52
C TYR A 273 -4.00 25.07 4.83
N GLY A 274 -5.10 25.82 5.04
CA GLY A 274 -5.83 25.81 6.31
C GLY A 274 -4.90 26.11 7.50
N ALA A 275 -3.96 27.04 7.33
CA ALA A 275 -2.89 27.31 8.28
C ALA A 275 -2.84 28.77 8.69
N HIS A 276 -2.40 29.01 9.93
CA HIS A 276 -2.23 30.35 10.48
C HIS A 276 -0.98 30.45 11.34
N GLY A 277 -0.58 31.67 11.64
CA GLY A 277 0.55 31.92 12.52
C GLY A 277 0.69 33.37 12.95
N ILE A 278 1.66 33.62 13.83
CA ILE A 278 2.11 34.94 14.26
C ILE A 278 3.59 35.08 13.98
N ALA A 279 4.04 36.33 13.82
CA ALA A 279 5.44 36.64 13.63
C ALA A 279 5.78 38.01 14.26
N GLU A 280 6.99 38.21 14.72
CA GLU A 280 7.47 39.51 15.14
C GLU A 280 7.51 40.51 13.98
N SER A 281 8.05 40.03 12.83
CA SER A 281 7.98 40.76 11.58
C SER A 281 7.95 39.81 10.37
N ILE A 282 7.30 40.25 9.29
CA ILE A 282 7.34 39.60 7.97
C ILE A 282 7.90 40.62 6.97
N THR A 283 9.01 40.27 6.31
CA THR A 283 9.67 41.12 5.31
C THR A 283 9.68 40.41 3.96
N TYR A 284 9.15 41.06 2.94
CA TYR A 284 9.22 40.62 1.55
C TYR A 284 10.20 41.46 0.76
N ASN A 285 11.17 40.84 0.10
CA ASN A 285 12.09 41.48 -0.81
C ASN A 285 11.73 41.14 -2.26
N GLY A 286 11.16 42.10 -2.97
CA GLY A 286 10.69 41.91 -4.34
C GLY A 286 11.79 41.75 -5.39
N VAL A 287 13.04 42.16 -5.06
CA VAL A 287 14.20 41.95 -5.97
C VAL A 287 14.67 40.49 -5.93
N SER A 288 14.71 39.89 -4.75
CA SER A 288 15.17 38.53 -4.54
C SER A 288 14.05 37.50 -4.47
N GLY A 289 12.77 37.91 -4.41
CA GLY A 289 11.63 37.03 -4.22
C GLY A 289 11.57 36.34 -2.85
N LEU A 290 12.39 36.77 -1.89
CA LEU A 290 12.49 36.15 -0.56
C LEU A 290 11.48 36.76 0.42
N VAL A 291 10.81 35.88 1.19
CA VAL A 291 10.02 36.24 2.36
C VAL A 291 10.79 35.81 3.61
N SER A 292 11.08 36.76 4.50
CA SER A 292 11.74 36.52 5.78
C SER A 292 10.77 36.77 6.93
N ILE A 293 10.64 35.79 7.83
CA ILE A 293 9.73 35.81 8.97
C ILE A 293 10.58 35.67 10.23
N GLU A 294 10.50 36.65 11.14
CA GLU A 294 11.25 36.63 12.39
C GLU A 294 10.36 36.21 13.56
N ASN A 295 10.88 35.33 14.42
CA ASN A 295 10.14 34.75 15.55
C ASN A 295 8.75 34.23 15.13
N GLY A 296 8.73 33.46 14.02
CA GLY A 296 7.51 32.96 13.40
C GLY A 296 6.94 31.74 14.10
N GLU A 297 5.61 31.68 14.21
CA GLU A 297 4.84 30.50 14.62
C GLU A 297 3.92 30.07 13.48
N PHE A 298 3.65 28.76 13.42
CA PHE A 298 2.81 28.12 12.40
C PHE A 298 1.96 27.04 13.03
N SER A 299 0.66 27.01 12.76
CA SER A 299 -0.27 25.98 13.18
C SER A 299 -1.38 25.77 12.14
N ARG A 300 -1.99 24.58 12.14
CA ARG A 300 -3.23 24.28 11.41
C ARG A 300 -4.42 24.07 12.33
N CYS A 301 -4.25 24.36 13.62
CA CYS A 301 -5.34 24.28 14.57
C CYS A 301 -6.31 25.45 14.40
N GLU A 302 -7.43 25.42 15.11
CA GLU A 302 -8.35 26.55 15.23
C GLU A 302 -7.66 27.76 15.88
N PRO A 303 -8.13 28.98 15.61
CA PRO A 303 -7.60 30.18 16.25
C PRO A 303 -7.62 30.03 17.78
N GLU A 304 -6.60 30.58 18.44
CA GLU A 304 -6.42 30.51 19.90
C GLU A 304 -6.18 29.09 20.47
N SER A 305 -6.20 28.05 19.64
CA SER A 305 -5.86 26.70 20.07
C SER A 305 -4.34 26.56 20.18
N ASN A 306 -3.89 26.30 21.40
CA ASN A 306 -2.50 25.99 21.69
C ASN A 306 -2.22 24.48 21.61
N PHE A 307 -3.04 23.70 20.88
CA PHE A 307 -2.87 22.26 20.87
C PHE A 307 -1.48 21.90 20.34
N TRP A 308 -1.12 22.39 19.16
CA TRP A 308 0.26 22.32 18.68
C TRP A 308 0.60 23.53 17.77
N HIS A 309 1.86 23.95 17.81
CA HIS A 309 2.43 24.91 16.88
C HIS A 309 3.93 24.68 16.72
N PHE A 310 4.44 25.00 15.53
CA PHE A 310 5.85 25.18 15.31
C PHE A 310 6.24 26.61 15.63
N ARG A 311 7.41 26.79 16.21
CA ARG A 311 8.03 28.08 16.37
C ARG A 311 9.46 28.02 15.86
N ALA A 312 9.90 29.06 15.13
CA ALA A 312 11.26 29.21 14.65
C ALA A 312 11.75 30.62 14.90
N ASP A 313 13.04 30.78 15.20
CA ASP A 313 13.64 32.11 15.38
C ASP A 313 13.67 32.90 14.07
N SER A 314 13.88 32.20 12.95
CA SER A 314 13.84 32.78 11.61
C SER A 314 13.36 31.76 10.59
N ILE A 315 12.46 32.21 9.68
CA ILE A 315 11.99 31.42 8.54
C ILE A 315 12.25 32.25 7.28
N VAL A 316 12.89 31.64 6.29
CA VAL A 316 13.11 32.26 4.97
C VAL A 316 12.43 31.40 3.92
N LEU A 317 11.53 31.99 3.13
CA LEU A 317 10.84 31.34 2.04
C LEU A 317 11.43 31.85 0.72
N ASP A 318 11.97 30.95 -0.07
CA ASP A 318 12.50 31.22 -1.41
C ASP A 318 11.51 30.66 -2.43
N GLN A 319 10.69 31.55 -2.98
CA GLN A 319 9.63 31.19 -3.92
C GLN A 319 10.19 30.74 -5.28
N GLU A 320 11.33 31.34 -5.71
CA GLU A 320 11.96 30.95 -6.99
C GLU A 320 12.50 29.53 -6.94
N GLN A 321 13.07 29.11 -5.80
CA GLN A 321 13.61 27.77 -5.61
C GLN A 321 12.57 26.77 -5.09
N GLY A 322 11.35 27.23 -4.71
CA GLY A 322 10.33 26.39 -4.11
C GLY A 322 10.74 25.80 -2.75
N ARG A 323 11.55 26.51 -1.97
CA ARG A 323 12.14 26.02 -0.70
C ARG A 323 12.00 27.03 0.42
N GLY A 324 11.78 26.50 1.63
CA GLY A 324 11.85 27.24 2.86
C GLY A 324 12.98 26.74 3.75
N TYR A 325 13.48 27.63 4.61
CA TYR A 325 14.51 27.36 5.61
C TYR A 325 14.06 27.93 6.95
N ALA A 326 13.94 27.07 7.97
CA ALA A 326 13.60 27.50 9.33
C ALA A 326 14.75 27.20 10.28
N LYS A 327 15.11 28.17 11.12
CA LYS A 327 16.23 28.06 12.07
C LYS A 327 15.70 27.94 13.49
N ALA A 328 16.35 27.10 14.30
CA ALA A 328 16.01 26.88 15.71
C ALA A 328 14.54 26.50 15.91
N VAL A 329 14.10 25.49 15.16
CA VAL A 329 12.70 25.06 15.13
C VAL A 329 12.33 24.29 16.39
N SER A 330 11.24 24.65 17.02
CA SER A 330 10.63 23.89 18.13
C SER A 330 9.19 23.53 17.81
N LEU A 331 8.85 22.25 17.99
CA LEU A 331 7.45 21.77 18.03
C LEU A 331 6.96 21.87 19.47
N ARG A 332 5.84 22.52 19.67
CA ARG A 332 5.24 22.74 20.98
C ARG A 332 3.84 22.15 21.03
N ILE A 333 3.53 21.47 22.13
CA ILE A 333 2.17 21.03 22.48
C ILE A 333 1.77 21.79 23.76
N LYS A 334 0.68 22.54 23.73
CA LYS A 334 0.23 23.40 24.84
C LYS A 334 1.36 24.28 25.37
N ASN A 335 2.13 24.89 24.47
CA ASN A 335 3.30 25.73 24.77
C ASN A 335 4.53 25.01 25.38
N ILE A 336 4.46 23.68 25.62
CA ILE A 336 5.58 22.89 26.09
C ILE A 336 6.39 22.42 24.88
N PRO A 337 7.69 22.77 24.78
CA PRO A 337 8.53 22.29 23.68
C PRO A 337 8.76 20.78 23.86
N ILE A 338 8.24 19.98 22.91
CA ILE A 338 8.42 18.52 22.91
C ILE A 338 9.55 18.08 21.98
N PHE A 339 9.89 18.92 21.01
CA PHE A 339 10.99 18.69 20.07
C PHE A 339 11.68 20.03 19.78
N TYR A 340 13.01 20.02 19.70
CA TYR A 340 13.82 21.19 19.34
C TYR A 340 14.95 20.79 18.40
N TYR A 341 15.03 21.50 17.27
CA TYR A 341 16.09 21.34 16.27
C TYR A 341 16.88 22.66 16.14
N PRO A 342 18.12 22.71 16.65
CA PRO A 342 18.88 23.98 16.75
C PRO A 342 19.47 24.46 15.42
N PHE A 343 19.49 23.60 14.41
CA PHE A 343 20.10 23.96 13.12
C PHE A 343 19.06 24.50 12.13
N THR A 344 19.50 24.82 10.92
CA THR A 344 18.59 25.21 9.84
C THR A 344 17.89 23.97 9.26
N LEU A 345 16.58 23.96 9.29
CA LEU A 345 15.72 22.91 8.73
C LEU A 345 15.19 23.37 7.37
N PRO A 346 15.61 22.73 6.26
CA PRO A 346 15.01 22.98 4.96
C PRO A 346 13.64 22.27 4.86
N PHE A 347 12.69 22.91 4.18
CA PHE A 347 11.38 22.31 3.87
C PHE A 347 10.90 22.76 2.49
N PRO A 348 10.04 21.99 1.80
CA PRO A 348 9.48 22.36 0.52
C PRO A 348 8.38 23.40 0.67
N LEU A 349 8.24 24.26 -0.33
CA LEU A 349 7.07 25.12 -0.52
C LEU A 349 6.14 24.44 -1.52
N GLY A 350 4.90 24.20 -1.12
CA GLY A 350 3.93 23.45 -1.92
C GLY A 350 4.21 21.94 -1.98
N ASN A 351 3.82 21.30 -3.07
CA ASN A 351 3.90 19.84 -3.25
C ASN A 351 5.28 19.35 -3.74
N ALA A 352 6.29 20.22 -3.82
CA ALA A 352 7.62 19.84 -4.27
C ALA A 352 8.33 18.98 -3.23
N ARG A 353 8.97 17.89 -3.67
CA ARG A 353 9.80 17.06 -2.80
C ARG A 353 11.07 17.80 -2.40
N ALA A 354 11.40 17.79 -1.11
CA ALA A 354 12.64 18.38 -0.60
C ALA A 354 13.33 17.45 0.41
N SER A 355 14.66 17.56 0.50
CA SER A 355 15.42 16.87 1.53
C SER A 355 15.12 17.45 2.91
N GLY A 356 14.96 16.57 3.91
CA GLY A 356 14.68 17.01 5.27
C GLY A 356 14.46 15.87 6.25
N LEU A 357 14.30 16.22 7.51
CA LEU A 357 13.90 15.27 8.55
C LEU A 357 12.44 14.85 8.33
N LEU A 358 12.22 13.56 8.43
CA LEU A 358 10.87 13.00 8.51
C LEU A 358 10.41 12.92 9.96
N ALA A 359 9.13 12.64 10.15
CA ALA A 359 8.56 12.48 11.48
C ALA A 359 9.29 11.37 12.28
N PRO A 360 9.72 11.65 13.52
CA PRO A 360 10.33 10.63 14.36
C PRO A 360 9.30 9.59 14.79
N SER A 361 9.77 8.36 15.07
CA SER A 361 8.97 7.35 15.73
C SER A 361 9.52 7.04 17.13
N THR A 362 8.63 6.69 18.05
CA THR A 362 9.01 6.30 19.41
C THR A 362 8.13 5.17 19.91
N GLY A 363 8.72 4.26 20.67
CA GLY A 363 8.03 3.13 21.23
C GLY A 363 8.78 2.57 22.45
N SER A 364 8.27 1.47 22.95
CA SER A 364 8.96 0.67 23.97
C SER A 364 8.52 -0.77 23.82
N THR A 365 9.47 -1.68 23.79
CA THR A 365 9.23 -3.13 23.75
C THR A 365 9.89 -3.81 24.96
N ARG A 366 9.40 -5.01 25.30
CA ARG A 366 9.99 -5.80 26.40
C ARG A 366 11.42 -6.26 26.04
N SER A 367 11.66 -6.59 24.78
CA SER A 367 12.93 -7.15 24.27
C SER A 367 13.99 -6.12 23.89
N GLY A 368 13.61 -4.84 23.69
CA GLY A 368 14.53 -3.79 23.21
C GLY A 368 14.58 -2.55 24.09
N GLY A 369 13.69 -2.42 25.06
CA GLY A 369 13.58 -1.21 25.88
C GLY A 369 12.97 -0.03 25.14
N PHE A 370 13.45 1.17 25.42
CA PHE A 370 13.02 2.40 24.73
C PHE A 370 13.58 2.44 23.30
N ASP A 371 12.76 2.81 22.38
CA ASP A 371 13.00 2.82 20.95
C ASP A 371 12.70 4.21 20.38
N PHE A 372 13.66 4.79 19.66
CA PHE A 372 13.53 6.10 19.03
C PHE A 372 14.19 6.09 17.65
N GLU A 373 13.45 6.41 16.61
CA GLU A 373 13.90 6.49 15.22
C GLU A 373 13.69 7.91 14.67
N LEU A 374 14.69 8.44 13.96
CA LEU A 374 14.62 9.76 13.33
C LEU A 374 15.09 9.68 11.87
N PRO A 375 14.17 9.46 10.92
CA PRO A 375 14.53 9.35 9.51
C PRO A 375 14.89 10.71 8.90
N TYR A 376 15.83 10.69 7.95
CA TYR A 376 16.17 11.82 7.09
C TYR A 376 16.02 11.43 5.62
N TYR A 377 15.19 12.18 4.90
CA TYR A 377 14.94 12.01 3.48
C TYR A 377 15.89 12.86 2.63
N PHE A 378 16.47 12.27 1.59
CA PHE A 378 17.32 12.90 0.60
C PHE A 378 16.60 12.96 -0.75
N ASN A 379 16.14 14.13 -1.17
CA ASN A 379 15.68 14.38 -2.53
C ASN A 379 16.90 14.59 -3.44
N LEU A 380 17.40 13.51 -4.03
CA LEU A 380 18.64 13.53 -4.82
C LEU A 380 18.39 13.98 -6.27
N ALA A 381 17.29 13.46 -6.87
CA ALA A 381 16.86 13.82 -8.21
C ALA A 381 15.35 13.52 -8.38
N PRO A 382 14.70 14.00 -9.46
CA PRO A 382 13.30 13.69 -9.71
C PRO A 382 12.98 12.19 -9.75
N ASN A 383 13.93 11.38 -10.18
CA ASN A 383 13.76 9.94 -10.42
C ASN A 383 14.55 9.04 -9.46
N TYR A 384 15.25 9.58 -8.46
CA TYR A 384 15.83 8.79 -7.38
C TYR A 384 15.95 9.59 -6.09
N ASP A 385 15.76 8.90 -4.99
CA ASP A 385 15.81 9.45 -3.65
C ASP A 385 16.35 8.42 -2.65
N ALA A 386 16.61 8.87 -1.43
CA ALA A 386 17.06 8.00 -0.36
C ALA A 386 16.49 8.44 0.99
N THR A 387 16.32 7.49 1.89
CA THR A 387 15.96 7.75 3.29
C THR A 387 16.97 7.06 4.18
N LEU A 388 17.54 7.76 5.15
CA LEU A 388 18.43 7.20 6.18
C LEU A 388 17.72 7.30 7.54
N SER A 389 17.55 6.16 8.21
CA SER A 389 16.78 6.03 9.45
C SER A 389 17.63 5.46 10.58
N PRO A 390 18.37 6.30 11.31
CA PRO A 390 19.01 5.89 12.55
C PRO A 390 17.94 5.65 13.64
N ARG A 391 17.99 4.48 14.28
CA ARG A 391 17.06 4.02 15.31
C ARG A 391 17.85 3.62 16.56
N LEU A 392 17.62 4.31 17.66
CA LEU A 392 18.20 4.00 18.97
C LEU A 392 17.30 3.01 19.71
N ILE A 393 17.80 1.82 19.97
CA ILE A 393 17.17 0.79 20.78
C ILE A 393 17.98 0.69 22.09
N SER A 394 17.41 1.12 23.21
CA SER A 394 18.17 1.38 24.45
C SER A 394 18.98 0.19 24.92
N ASP A 395 18.41 -1.00 24.84
CA ASP A 395 18.99 -2.23 25.38
C ASP A 395 19.89 -2.96 24.35
N ARG A 396 19.80 -2.59 23.05
CA ARG A 396 20.55 -3.23 21.97
C ARG A 396 21.64 -2.32 21.38
N GLY A 397 21.32 -1.08 21.01
CA GLY A 397 22.24 -0.17 20.35
C GLY A 397 21.60 0.72 19.32
N VAL A 398 22.37 1.10 18.30
CA VAL A 398 21.90 1.93 17.19
C VAL A 398 21.78 1.09 15.94
N LEU A 399 20.55 0.87 15.49
CA LEU A 399 20.25 0.29 14.18
C LEU A 399 20.18 1.41 13.16
N THR A 400 20.98 1.36 12.12
CA THR A 400 20.96 2.31 11.01
C THR A 400 20.36 1.63 9.79
N SER A 401 19.22 2.14 9.31
CA SER A 401 18.54 1.64 8.12
C SER A 401 18.61 2.67 7.01
N GLY A 402 18.68 2.22 5.77
CA GLY A 402 18.65 3.06 4.58
C GLY A 402 17.78 2.46 3.50
N GLU A 403 16.95 3.29 2.88
CA GLU A 403 16.21 2.99 1.67
C GLU A 403 16.74 3.85 0.53
N PHE A 404 16.93 3.27 -0.64
CA PHE A 404 17.25 3.98 -1.87
C PHE A 404 16.28 3.55 -2.96
N ARG A 405 15.56 4.51 -3.56
CA ARG A 405 14.59 4.26 -4.64
C ARG A 405 15.09 4.88 -5.93
N TYR A 406 14.95 4.13 -7.00
CA TYR A 406 15.33 4.56 -8.34
C TYR A 406 14.26 4.20 -9.37
N LEU A 407 13.73 5.22 -10.02
CA LEU A 407 12.80 5.10 -11.14
C LEU A 407 13.56 5.33 -12.45
N SER A 408 13.54 4.35 -13.33
CA SER A 408 14.03 4.48 -14.71
C SER A 408 12.85 4.54 -15.68
N SER A 409 13.10 4.78 -16.97
CA SER A 409 12.06 4.76 -18.01
C SER A 409 11.38 3.38 -18.20
N TRP A 410 11.91 2.32 -17.61
CA TRP A 410 11.40 0.97 -17.79
C TRP A 410 11.32 0.17 -16.48
N SER A 411 11.80 0.69 -15.35
CA SER A 411 11.79 -0.06 -14.08
C SER A 411 11.69 0.83 -12.84
N ILE A 412 11.12 0.25 -11.79
CA ILE A 412 11.11 0.76 -10.43
C ILE A 412 12.04 -0.13 -9.59
N ASN A 413 12.92 0.48 -8.80
CA ASN A 413 13.91 -0.23 -8.01
C ASN A 413 13.94 0.33 -6.59
N THR A 414 13.95 -0.55 -5.59
CA THR A 414 14.10 -0.18 -4.18
C THR A 414 15.19 -1.03 -3.56
N LEU A 415 16.19 -0.40 -2.99
CA LEU A 415 17.26 -1.03 -2.22
C LEU A 415 17.09 -0.65 -0.75
N ASN A 416 16.92 -1.64 0.10
CA ASN A 416 16.86 -1.50 1.55
C ASN A 416 18.12 -2.14 2.18
N ALA A 417 18.69 -1.48 3.16
CA ALA A 417 19.78 -2.04 3.93
C ALA A 417 19.72 -1.55 5.38
N SER A 418 20.06 -2.39 6.32
CA SER A 418 20.15 -1.99 7.72
C SER A 418 21.29 -2.72 8.44
N SER A 419 21.85 -2.08 9.46
CA SER A 419 22.96 -2.60 10.23
C SER A 419 22.91 -2.14 11.68
N LEU A 420 23.06 -3.11 12.58
CA LEU A 420 23.29 -2.92 14.01
C LEU A 420 24.65 -3.50 14.35
N SER A 421 25.57 -2.67 14.81
CA SER A 421 26.91 -3.10 15.24
C SER A 421 26.95 -3.20 16.77
N GLY A 422 27.40 -4.34 17.30
CA GLY A 422 27.55 -4.56 18.73
C GLY A 422 26.19 -4.64 19.45
N ASP A 423 25.34 -5.61 19.09
CA ASP A 423 24.10 -5.85 19.83
C ASP A 423 24.41 -6.20 21.29
N LYS A 424 24.00 -5.34 22.22
CA LYS A 424 24.31 -5.49 23.65
C LYS A 424 23.60 -6.69 24.32
N LEU A 425 22.56 -7.22 23.68
CA LEU A 425 21.87 -8.42 24.15
C LEU A 425 22.43 -9.70 23.55
N TYR A 426 23.43 -9.61 22.67
CA TYR A 426 24.11 -10.78 22.15
C TYR A 426 24.85 -11.53 23.27
N ASP A 427 24.51 -12.81 23.45
CA ASP A 427 25.20 -13.72 24.35
C ASP A 427 25.78 -14.90 23.55
N PRO A 428 27.12 -15.01 23.42
CA PRO A 428 27.74 -16.09 22.69
C PRO A 428 27.46 -17.48 23.28
N ALA A 429 27.06 -17.58 24.56
CA ALA A 429 26.73 -18.85 25.18
C ALA A 429 25.36 -19.42 24.76
N THR A 430 24.45 -18.54 24.34
CA THR A 430 23.11 -18.91 23.89
C THR A 430 22.94 -18.87 22.35
N ALA A 431 23.90 -18.25 21.66
CA ALA A 431 23.84 -18.07 20.22
C ALA A 431 24.23 -19.32 19.39
N ASP A 432 24.88 -20.29 20.02
CA ASP A 432 25.34 -21.52 19.32
C ASP A 432 24.28 -22.62 19.43
N ILE A 433 23.14 -22.44 18.77
CA ILE A 433 22.16 -23.49 18.59
C ILE A 433 22.67 -24.44 17.54
N LEU A 434 22.94 -25.69 17.96
CA LEU A 434 23.44 -26.74 17.04
C LEU A 434 22.48 -26.90 15.84
N GLY A 435 23.00 -26.59 14.65
CA GLY A 435 22.29 -26.81 13.40
C GLY A 435 21.51 -25.61 12.88
N SER A 436 21.71 -24.41 13.44
CA SER A 436 21.18 -23.18 12.79
C SER A 436 22.12 -22.70 11.68
N ASP A 437 21.56 -22.39 10.49
CA ASP A 437 22.28 -21.78 9.35
C ASP A 437 22.75 -20.38 9.66
N SER A 438 22.00 -19.69 10.48
CA SER A 438 22.12 -18.26 10.71
C SER A 438 21.92 -17.91 12.17
N PRO A 439 22.78 -18.42 13.10
CA PRO A 439 22.62 -18.17 14.52
C PRO A 439 22.73 -16.68 14.84
N PRO A 440 22.14 -16.20 15.94
CA PRO A 440 22.25 -14.84 16.42
C PRO A 440 23.69 -14.32 16.40
N ARG A 441 23.89 -13.06 16.07
CA ARG A 441 25.23 -12.46 15.88
C ARG A 441 25.34 -11.12 16.61
N GLU A 442 26.55 -10.78 17.06
CA GLU A 442 26.85 -9.47 17.63
C GLU A 442 26.65 -8.33 16.60
N ASN A 443 27.06 -8.54 15.34
CA ASN A 443 26.87 -7.58 14.25
C ASN A 443 25.78 -8.07 13.30
N ARG A 444 24.67 -7.38 13.28
CA ARG A 444 23.45 -7.77 12.59
C ARG A 444 23.18 -6.88 11.39
N TRP A 445 22.71 -7.46 10.29
CA TRP A 445 22.43 -6.72 9.07
C TRP A 445 21.30 -7.36 8.25
N PHE A 446 20.65 -6.51 7.47
CA PHE A 446 19.69 -6.87 6.43
C PHE A 446 20.03 -6.16 5.12
N VAL A 447 19.81 -6.81 3.98
CA VAL A 447 19.83 -6.23 2.64
C VAL A 447 18.64 -6.76 1.85
N GLY A 448 17.85 -5.86 1.27
CA GLY A 448 16.74 -6.15 0.38
C GLY A 448 16.86 -5.37 -0.93
N LEU A 449 16.61 -6.03 -2.05
CA LEU A 449 16.54 -5.41 -3.37
C LEU A 449 15.24 -5.84 -4.05
N GLU A 450 14.39 -4.87 -4.35
CA GLU A 450 13.20 -5.05 -5.15
C GLU A 450 13.39 -4.37 -6.50
N HIS A 451 13.05 -5.07 -7.56
CA HIS A 451 13.05 -4.55 -8.92
C HIS A 451 11.82 -5.04 -9.66
N SER A 452 11.11 -4.13 -10.30
CA SER A 452 10.02 -4.42 -11.22
C SER A 452 10.21 -3.60 -12.48
N GLY A 453 10.23 -4.27 -13.64
CA GLY A 453 10.51 -3.60 -14.90
C GLY A 453 9.68 -4.15 -16.07
N ALA A 454 9.41 -3.28 -17.06
CA ALA A 454 8.77 -3.62 -18.32
C ALA A 454 9.64 -3.16 -19.49
N LEU A 455 10.17 -4.12 -20.27
CA LEU A 455 10.98 -3.87 -21.46
C LEU A 455 10.12 -4.02 -22.71
N GLY A 456 9.60 -2.88 -23.20
CA GLY A 456 8.62 -2.87 -24.28
C GLY A 456 7.27 -3.46 -23.82
N ARG A 457 6.51 -4.03 -24.79
CA ARG A 457 5.13 -4.52 -24.53
C ARG A 457 5.07 -5.93 -23.99
N ASN A 458 6.11 -6.71 -24.14
CA ASN A 458 6.06 -8.17 -23.99
C ASN A 458 6.96 -8.70 -22.88
N TRP A 459 7.98 -7.96 -22.46
CA TRP A 459 8.96 -8.42 -21.49
C TRP A 459 8.75 -7.76 -20.14
N THR A 460 8.73 -8.54 -19.07
CA THR A 460 8.76 -8.04 -17.70
C THR A 460 9.91 -8.67 -16.93
N SER A 461 10.57 -7.85 -16.11
CA SER A 461 11.63 -8.31 -15.20
C SER A 461 11.22 -8.06 -13.76
N PHE A 462 11.59 -8.98 -12.88
CA PHE A 462 11.29 -8.91 -11.46
C PHE A 462 12.49 -9.45 -10.68
N VAL A 463 12.90 -8.74 -9.63
CA VAL A 463 13.87 -9.23 -8.65
C VAL A 463 13.31 -8.93 -7.27
N ASP A 464 13.32 -9.95 -6.43
CA ASP A 464 13.00 -9.87 -5.00
C ASP A 464 14.13 -10.62 -4.27
N TYR A 465 15.09 -9.87 -3.78
CA TYR A 465 16.28 -10.41 -3.10
C TYR A 465 16.34 -9.89 -1.67
N ASN A 466 16.20 -10.77 -0.70
CA ASN A 466 16.28 -10.44 0.70
C ASN A 466 17.28 -11.34 1.42
N ALA A 467 18.09 -10.76 2.28
CA ALA A 467 19.09 -11.48 3.04
C ALA A 467 19.31 -10.84 4.42
N VAL A 468 19.41 -11.65 5.45
CA VAL A 468 19.72 -11.23 6.83
C VAL A 468 20.94 -11.97 7.37
N SER A 469 21.52 -11.39 8.41
CA SER A 469 22.68 -11.94 9.12
C SER A 469 22.35 -13.17 9.95
N ASP A 470 21.13 -13.23 10.50
CA ASP A 470 20.71 -14.22 11.49
C ASP A 470 19.19 -14.43 11.47
N GLU A 471 18.74 -15.54 12.01
CA GLU A 471 17.34 -15.96 12.05
C GLU A 471 16.46 -15.09 12.93
N ASP A 472 16.99 -14.57 14.04
CA ASP A 472 16.25 -13.73 14.99
C ASP A 472 16.19 -12.24 14.57
N TYR A 473 16.73 -11.89 13.41
CA TYR A 473 16.84 -10.48 12.99
C TYR A 473 15.51 -9.73 13.05
N PHE A 474 14.45 -10.27 12.42
CA PHE A 474 13.14 -9.61 12.38
C PHE A 474 12.37 -9.75 13.67
N TYR A 475 12.61 -10.80 14.41
CA TYR A 475 12.03 -11.00 15.72
C TYR A 475 12.50 -9.91 16.71
N ASP A 476 13.80 -9.68 16.77
CA ASP A 476 14.41 -8.77 17.70
C ASP A 476 14.34 -7.29 17.28
N LEU A 477 14.46 -7.01 16.01
CA LEU A 477 14.62 -5.65 15.49
C LEU A 477 13.36 -5.15 14.73
N GLY A 478 12.44 -6.05 14.42
CA GLY A 478 11.23 -5.75 13.67
C GLY A 478 11.49 -5.54 12.18
N SER A 479 10.41 -5.46 11.43
CA SER A 479 10.43 -5.23 9.96
C SER A 479 10.05 -3.80 9.56
N ASN A 480 10.17 -2.84 10.47
CA ASN A 480 9.73 -1.46 10.24
C ASN A 480 10.31 -0.87 8.95
N GLY A 481 9.43 -0.49 8.03
CA GLY A 481 9.82 0.07 6.73
C GLY A 481 10.43 -0.91 5.73
N LEU A 482 10.43 -2.22 6.02
CA LEU A 482 10.93 -3.27 5.14
C LEU A 482 9.75 -4.06 4.57
N ASN A 483 9.70 -4.26 3.25
CA ASN A 483 8.66 -5.05 2.58
C ASN A 483 8.91 -6.56 2.76
N VAL A 484 9.04 -7.02 4.00
CA VAL A 484 9.24 -8.43 4.31
C VAL A 484 7.91 -9.10 4.56
N THR A 485 7.55 -10.02 3.68
CA THR A 485 6.26 -10.73 3.69
C THR A 485 6.25 -11.97 4.56
N SER A 486 7.42 -12.48 4.96
CA SER A 486 7.55 -13.69 5.77
C SER A 486 8.62 -13.52 6.86
N ARG A 487 8.34 -14.07 8.04
CA ARG A 487 9.29 -14.14 9.16
C ARG A 487 9.97 -15.51 9.29
N THR A 488 9.54 -16.50 8.52
CA THR A 488 10.09 -17.85 8.54
C THR A 488 11.08 -18.11 7.42
N HIS A 489 10.98 -17.35 6.34
CA HIS A 489 11.89 -17.47 5.19
C HIS A 489 11.97 -16.19 4.39
N LEU A 490 13.09 -15.99 3.72
CA LEU A 490 13.34 -14.86 2.83
C LEU A 490 13.55 -15.37 1.40
N ASN A 491 12.85 -14.71 0.48
CA ASN A 491 12.98 -15.01 -0.94
C ASN A 491 14.21 -14.32 -1.55
N ARG A 492 14.90 -15.02 -2.45
CA ARG A 492 16.00 -14.53 -3.28
C ARG A 492 15.72 -14.94 -4.71
N GLN A 493 14.91 -14.14 -5.39
CA GLN A 493 14.36 -14.49 -6.69
C GLN A 493 14.70 -13.45 -7.77
N ALA A 494 15.00 -13.94 -8.96
CA ALA A 494 15.07 -13.11 -10.17
C ALA A 494 14.26 -13.77 -11.27
N ARG A 495 13.36 -13.04 -11.92
CA ARG A 495 12.45 -13.54 -12.94
C ARG A 495 12.44 -12.64 -14.16
N LEU A 496 12.46 -13.25 -15.35
CA LEU A 496 12.27 -12.56 -16.63
C LEU A 496 11.16 -13.26 -17.39
N ASN A 497 10.09 -12.56 -17.70
CA ASN A 497 8.93 -13.10 -18.40
C ASN A 497 8.77 -12.45 -19.78
N TYR A 498 8.33 -13.26 -20.72
CA TYR A 498 7.83 -12.84 -22.02
C TYR A 498 6.35 -13.18 -22.15
N ASN A 499 5.51 -12.20 -22.43
CA ASN A 499 4.07 -12.38 -22.60
C ASN A 499 3.64 -11.86 -23.98
N SER A 500 3.01 -12.71 -24.75
CA SER A 500 2.38 -12.34 -26.02
C SER A 500 1.00 -12.97 -26.10
N GLN A 501 0.27 -12.68 -27.17
CA GLN A 501 -1.05 -13.27 -27.40
C GLN A 501 -1.05 -14.83 -27.44
N TYR A 502 0.06 -15.43 -27.90
CA TYR A 502 0.13 -16.88 -28.15
C TYR A 502 1.14 -17.61 -27.25
N LEU A 503 2.06 -16.89 -26.62
CA LEU A 503 3.16 -17.48 -25.87
C LEU A 503 3.41 -16.68 -24.60
N ARG A 504 3.43 -17.37 -23.47
CA ARG A 504 4.05 -16.94 -22.22
C ARG A 504 5.28 -17.78 -22.01
N ALA A 505 6.39 -17.18 -21.67
CA ALA A 505 7.61 -17.90 -21.30
C ALA A 505 8.33 -17.11 -20.20
N GLY A 506 9.04 -17.82 -19.34
CA GLY A 506 9.76 -17.19 -18.26
C GLY A 506 11.03 -17.96 -17.88
N LEU A 507 11.99 -17.21 -17.40
CA LEU A 507 13.18 -17.71 -16.74
C LEU A 507 13.14 -17.24 -15.27
N ASN A 508 13.27 -18.17 -14.35
CA ASN A 508 13.27 -17.94 -12.92
C ASN A 508 14.54 -18.50 -12.28
N ALA A 509 15.12 -17.77 -11.33
CA ALA A 509 16.17 -18.26 -10.46
C ALA A 509 15.76 -17.90 -9.03
N GLN A 510 15.59 -18.89 -8.17
CA GLN A 510 15.08 -18.72 -6.82
C GLN A 510 15.88 -19.52 -5.80
N ARG A 511 16.29 -18.85 -4.74
CA ARG A 511 16.81 -19.42 -3.49
C ARG A 511 16.00 -18.95 -2.31
N ILE A 512 15.97 -19.73 -1.25
CA ILE A 512 15.22 -19.41 -0.04
C ILE A 512 16.18 -19.44 1.14
N GLN A 513 16.31 -18.31 1.84
CA GLN A 513 16.99 -18.27 3.14
C GLN A 513 15.96 -18.60 4.23
N ILE A 514 16.16 -19.68 4.95
CA ILE A 514 15.36 -20.01 6.13
C ILE A 514 15.84 -19.13 7.29
N ILE A 515 14.88 -18.55 7.98
CA ILE A 515 15.06 -17.73 9.20
C ILE A 515 14.14 -18.20 10.33
N ASP A 516 13.55 -19.37 10.17
CA ASP A 516 12.77 -20.04 11.21
C ASP A 516 13.72 -20.85 12.09
N PRO A 517 13.89 -20.49 13.38
CA PRO A 517 14.80 -21.17 14.30
C PRO A 517 14.44 -22.65 14.54
N PHE A 518 13.21 -23.08 14.21
CA PHE A 518 12.80 -24.48 14.31
C PHE A 518 13.17 -25.33 13.09
N VAL A 519 13.62 -24.72 12.00
CA VAL A 519 14.01 -25.41 10.75
C VAL A 519 15.53 -25.46 10.62
N THR A 520 16.13 -26.41 11.33
CA THR A 520 17.59 -26.63 11.34
C THR A 520 18.18 -27.05 9.99
N GLU A 521 19.51 -27.01 9.82
CA GLU A 521 20.23 -27.44 8.61
C GLU A 521 20.04 -28.92 8.25
N SER A 522 19.63 -29.74 9.18
CA SER A 522 19.28 -31.16 8.94
C SER A 522 17.80 -31.41 8.69
N ASN A 523 16.97 -30.37 8.72
CA ASN A 523 15.53 -30.51 8.56
C ASN A 523 15.15 -30.79 7.09
N LEU A 524 14.59 -31.96 6.86
CA LEU A 524 14.21 -32.43 5.53
C LEU A 524 12.99 -31.70 4.93
N SER A 525 12.30 -30.87 5.70
CA SER A 525 11.20 -30.03 5.22
C SER A 525 11.67 -28.72 4.55
N ARG A 526 12.96 -28.43 4.54
CA ARG A 526 13.51 -27.25 3.85
C ARG A 526 13.13 -27.28 2.37
N PRO A 527 12.66 -26.17 1.81
CA PRO A 527 12.30 -26.09 0.40
C PRO A 527 13.51 -26.24 -0.51
N PHE A 528 13.30 -26.74 -1.71
CA PHE A 528 14.34 -26.78 -2.74
C PHE A 528 14.47 -25.41 -3.43
N ASP A 529 15.71 -25.03 -3.71
CA ASP A 529 16.07 -23.96 -4.62
C ASP A 529 15.73 -24.35 -6.07
N ARG A 530 15.40 -23.37 -6.91
CA ARG A 530 15.14 -23.54 -8.35
C ARG A 530 16.16 -22.73 -9.14
N LEU A 531 17.21 -23.39 -9.64
CA LEU A 531 18.40 -22.70 -10.20
C LEU A 531 18.98 -23.42 -11.41
N PRO A 532 18.57 -23.09 -12.65
CA PRO A 532 17.45 -22.24 -13.08
C PRO A 532 16.14 -22.99 -13.25
N GLN A 533 15.05 -22.25 -13.41
CA GLN A 533 13.76 -22.75 -13.90
C GLN A 533 13.39 -22.00 -15.18
N PHE A 534 13.10 -22.74 -16.25
CA PHE A 534 12.51 -22.21 -17.48
C PHE A 534 11.12 -22.79 -17.65
N TYR A 535 10.14 -21.97 -17.95
CA TYR A 535 8.76 -22.42 -18.22
C TYR A 535 8.19 -21.69 -19.44
N PHE A 536 7.28 -22.36 -20.12
CA PHE A 536 6.53 -21.76 -21.23
C PHE A 536 5.11 -22.33 -21.29
N GLU A 537 4.20 -21.54 -21.82
CA GLU A 537 2.81 -21.90 -22.12
C GLU A 537 2.41 -21.25 -23.45
N SER A 538 1.90 -22.04 -24.34
CA SER A 538 1.38 -21.58 -25.63
C SER A 538 -0.05 -22.09 -25.83
N ASN A 539 -0.94 -21.18 -26.22
CA ASN A 539 -2.34 -21.49 -26.48
C ASN A 539 -2.78 -20.91 -27.83
N THR A 540 -3.43 -21.76 -28.64
CA THR A 540 -3.98 -21.33 -29.94
C THR A 540 -5.44 -21.77 -30.02
N TYR A 541 -6.31 -20.81 -30.35
CA TYR A 541 -7.74 -21.05 -30.57
C TYR A 541 -7.97 -21.35 -32.05
N LEU A 542 -8.64 -22.46 -32.30
CA LEU A 542 -9.06 -22.89 -33.62
C LEU A 542 -10.55 -22.63 -33.82
N LEU A 543 -11.06 -22.83 -35.03
CA LEU A 543 -12.49 -22.67 -35.35
C LEU A 543 -13.35 -23.67 -34.52
N GLY A 544 -14.57 -23.26 -34.14
CA GLY A 544 -15.55 -24.13 -33.50
C GLY A 544 -15.31 -24.40 -32.00
N GLY A 545 -14.60 -23.49 -31.30
CA GLY A 545 -14.37 -23.61 -29.83
C GLY A 545 -13.25 -24.59 -29.46
N LEU A 546 -12.45 -25.03 -30.42
CA LEU A 546 -11.31 -25.89 -30.19
C LEU A 546 -10.08 -25.05 -29.80
N ARG A 547 -9.38 -25.44 -28.74
CA ARG A 547 -8.12 -24.87 -28.28
C ARG A 547 -7.05 -25.94 -28.24
N VAL A 548 -5.87 -25.62 -28.69
CA VAL A 548 -4.67 -26.46 -28.56
C VAL A 548 -3.68 -25.69 -27.71
N GLY A 549 -3.17 -26.32 -26.68
CA GLY A 549 -2.19 -25.78 -25.73
C GLY A 549 -0.96 -26.65 -25.62
N LEU A 550 0.15 -26.05 -25.28
CA LEU A 550 1.37 -26.72 -24.90
C LEU A 550 2.00 -25.95 -23.74
N ALA A 551 2.14 -26.58 -22.57
CA ALA A 551 2.90 -26.06 -21.45
C ALA A 551 4.13 -26.93 -21.23
N GLY A 552 5.21 -26.33 -20.70
CA GLY A 552 6.40 -27.08 -20.34
C GLY A 552 7.27 -26.31 -19.35
N GLU A 553 8.06 -27.06 -18.62
CA GLU A 553 8.95 -26.55 -17.59
C GLU A 553 10.25 -27.40 -17.56
N VAL A 554 11.38 -26.72 -17.40
CA VAL A 554 12.66 -27.35 -17.12
C VAL A 554 13.23 -26.67 -15.87
N THR A 555 13.43 -27.43 -14.80
CA THR A 555 13.87 -26.88 -13.51
C THR A 555 15.00 -27.72 -12.92
N SER A 556 16.06 -27.04 -12.49
CA SER A 556 17.11 -27.66 -11.68
C SER A 556 16.82 -27.39 -10.20
N PHE A 557 16.76 -28.46 -9.43
CA PHE A 557 16.47 -28.42 -7.98
C PHE A 557 17.71 -28.74 -7.18
N ASP A 558 17.98 -27.93 -6.16
CA ASP A 558 19.03 -28.17 -5.17
C ASP A 558 18.52 -27.78 -3.78
N ARG A 559 19.10 -28.34 -2.73
CA ARG A 559 18.71 -28.01 -1.36
C ARG A 559 19.95 -27.99 -0.45
N ASP A 560 20.12 -26.90 0.26
CA ASP A 560 21.25 -26.71 1.17
C ASP A 560 20.96 -27.43 2.51
N LEU A 561 21.56 -28.60 2.71
CA LEU A 561 21.54 -29.37 3.95
C LEU A 561 22.97 -29.63 4.40
N ASN A 562 23.20 -29.61 5.71
CA ASN A 562 24.49 -29.94 6.31
C ASN A 562 24.61 -31.47 6.45
N ASP A 563 25.42 -32.09 5.58
CA ASP A 563 25.62 -33.54 5.55
C ASP A 563 26.21 -34.10 6.87
N ALA A 564 26.97 -33.28 7.60
CA ALA A 564 27.55 -33.67 8.89
C ALA A 564 26.50 -33.84 10.00
N LEU A 565 25.33 -33.27 9.87
CA LEU A 565 24.20 -33.38 10.79
C LEU A 565 23.19 -34.47 10.42
N LEU A 566 23.32 -35.07 9.24
CA LEU A 566 22.43 -36.13 8.76
C LEU A 566 22.87 -37.49 9.26
N THR A 567 21.91 -38.34 9.57
CA THR A 567 22.17 -39.75 9.91
C THR A 567 22.51 -40.56 8.67
N ASN A 568 23.27 -41.64 8.85
CA ASN A 568 23.58 -42.57 7.73
C ASN A 568 22.30 -43.05 7.02
N THR A 569 21.24 -43.36 7.78
CA THR A 569 19.95 -43.77 7.22
C THR A 569 19.31 -42.70 6.36
N GLN A 570 19.40 -41.43 6.75
CA GLN A 570 18.88 -40.31 5.96
C GLN A 570 19.70 -40.18 4.66
N LEU A 571 21.02 -40.24 4.73
CA LEU A 571 21.89 -40.23 3.56
C LEU A 571 21.61 -41.38 2.58
N GLU A 572 21.44 -42.61 3.09
CA GLU A 572 21.08 -43.80 2.29
C GLU A 572 19.69 -43.67 1.65
N ASN A 573 18.79 -42.94 2.31
CA ASN A 573 17.43 -42.70 1.79
C ASN A 573 17.37 -41.42 0.92
N GLY A 574 18.48 -40.84 0.51
CA GLY A 574 18.53 -39.74 -0.46
C GLY A 574 18.23 -38.40 0.13
N ALA A 575 18.63 -38.09 1.38
CA ALA A 575 18.43 -36.78 1.98
C ALA A 575 19.06 -35.61 1.16
N LEU A 576 20.17 -35.88 0.48
CA LEU A 576 20.87 -34.93 -0.38
C LEU A 576 20.43 -34.95 -1.84
N ILE A 577 19.28 -35.55 -2.14
CA ILE A 577 18.77 -35.65 -3.51
C ILE A 577 18.70 -34.27 -4.15
N ASN A 578 19.17 -34.15 -5.37
CA ASN A 578 19.03 -32.99 -6.25
C ASN A 578 18.88 -33.46 -7.70
N GLY A 579 18.60 -32.60 -8.63
CA GLY A 579 18.54 -32.98 -10.04
C GLY A 579 17.65 -32.04 -10.88
N ASP A 580 17.58 -32.44 -12.15
CA ASP A 580 16.79 -31.70 -13.15
C ASP A 580 15.47 -32.40 -13.38
N ARG A 581 14.40 -31.61 -13.53
CA ARG A 581 13.06 -32.07 -13.94
C ARG A 581 12.67 -31.42 -15.26
N VAL A 582 12.09 -32.18 -16.15
CA VAL A 582 11.44 -31.73 -17.37
C VAL A 582 9.97 -32.11 -17.33
N ASN A 583 9.08 -31.15 -17.34
CA ASN A 583 7.63 -31.37 -17.48
C ASN A 583 7.17 -30.89 -18.85
N LEU A 584 6.31 -31.65 -19.51
CA LEU A 584 5.70 -31.28 -20.79
C LEU A 584 4.21 -31.67 -20.78
N GLU A 585 3.34 -30.70 -21.07
CA GLU A 585 1.89 -30.88 -21.03
C GLU A 585 1.20 -30.38 -22.31
N PRO A 586 1.14 -31.15 -23.39
CA PRO A 586 0.25 -30.90 -24.51
C PRO A 586 -1.21 -31.06 -24.08
N GLU A 587 -2.05 -30.11 -24.51
CA GLU A 587 -3.48 -30.10 -24.20
C GLU A 587 -4.28 -29.85 -25.47
N ILE A 588 -5.41 -30.52 -25.58
CA ILE A 588 -6.48 -30.19 -26.50
C ILE A 588 -7.78 -30.06 -25.72
N SER A 589 -8.46 -28.95 -25.90
CA SER A 589 -9.72 -28.67 -25.23
C SER A 589 -10.75 -28.10 -26.21
N TRP A 590 -11.99 -28.43 -25.96
CA TRP A 590 -13.13 -27.97 -26.74
C TRP A 590 -14.18 -27.41 -25.78
N SER A 591 -14.71 -26.27 -26.08
CA SER A 591 -15.76 -25.64 -25.30
C SER A 591 -16.87 -25.10 -26.18
N THR A 592 -18.09 -25.26 -25.71
CA THR A 592 -19.28 -24.61 -26.25
C THR A 592 -20.15 -24.14 -25.12
N GLU A 593 -20.68 -22.93 -25.24
CA GLU A 593 -21.47 -22.30 -24.19
C GLU A 593 -22.59 -21.45 -24.76
N SER A 594 -23.65 -21.33 -23.96
CA SER A 594 -24.81 -20.49 -24.19
C SER A 594 -25.22 -19.88 -22.83
N PRO A 595 -26.04 -18.82 -22.77
CA PRO A 595 -26.45 -18.25 -21.50
C PRO A 595 -27.05 -19.24 -20.49
N GLY A 596 -27.69 -20.34 -20.97
CA GLY A 596 -28.33 -21.34 -20.11
C GLY A 596 -27.53 -22.62 -19.88
N TRP A 597 -26.39 -22.82 -20.55
CA TRP A 597 -25.60 -24.04 -20.39
C TRP A 597 -24.20 -23.92 -20.96
N PHE A 598 -23.31 -24.76 -20.47
CA PHE A 598 -21.96 -24.95 -21.04
C PHE A 598 -21.59 -26.44 -21.11
N LEU A 599 -20.71 -26.75 -22.05
CA LEU A 599 -20.08 -28.07 -22.15
C LEU A 599 -18.63 -27.90 -22.56
N ARG A 600 -17.73 -28.47 -21.81
CA ARG A 600 -16.28 -28.41 -22.02
C ARG A 600 -15.69 -29.81 -21.95
N ALA A 601 -14.81 -30.11 -22.85
CA ALA A 601 -14.06 -31.38 -22.86
C ALA A 601 -12.58 -31.06 -23.01
N LYS A 602 -11.75 -31.75 -22.25
CA LYS A 602 -10.30 -31.52 -22.22
C LYS A 602 -9.58 -32.89 -22.20
N ALA A 603 -8.54 -32.99 -22.99
CA ALA A 603 -7.58 -34.05 -22.94
C ALA A 603 -6.17 -33.45 -22.84
N LYS A 604 -5.43 -33.85 -21.83
CA LYS A 604 -4.08 -33.43 -21.52
C LYS A 604 -3.20 -34.67 -21.35
N TYR A 605 -1.99 -34.62 -21.86
CA TYR A 605 -0.97 -35.59 -21.57
C TYR A 605 0.11 -34.96 -20.74
N LYS A 606 0.33 -35.44 -19.53
CA LYS A 606 1.39 -34.94 -18.63
C LYS A 606 2.56 -35.92 -18.71
N HIS A 607 3.72 -35.38 -19.09
CA HIS A 607 4.98 -36.12 -19.11
C HIS A 607 6.00 -35.47 -18.20
N MET A 608 6.56 -36.27 -17.28
CA MET A 608 7.63 -35.84 -16.38
C MET A 608 8.83 -36.74 -16.56
N SER A 609 10.00 -36.18 -16.64
CA SER A 609 11.29 -36.93 -16.65
C SER A 609 12.30 -36.21 -15.76
N TYR A 610 13.16 -36.99 -15.16
CA TYR A 610 14.15 -36.50 -14.21
C TYR A 610 15.55 -36.95 -14.59
N LYS A 611 16.55 -36.20 -14.08
CA LYS A 611 17.94 -36.61 -14.02
C LYS A 611 18.44 -36.33 -12.61
N LEU A 612 18.48 -37.39 -11.79
CA LEU A 612 18.72 -37.30 -10.36
C LEU A 612 20.18 -37.55 -10.00
N GLN A 613 20.60 -36.95 -8.87
CA GLN A 613 21.87 -37.22 -8.20
C GLN A 613 21.59 -37.38 -6.71
N ASN A 614 22.41 -38.18 -6.02
CA ASN A 614 22.30 -38.46 -4.59
C ASN A 614 20.93 -39.03 -4.15
N GLN A 615 20.26 -39.72 -5.06
CA GLN A 615 18.97 -40.37 -4.77
C GLN A 615 19.15 -41.57 -3.81
N ALA A 616 18.05 -42.05 -3.24
CA ALA A 616 18.02 -43.20 -2.36
C ALA A 616 18.53 -44.46 -3.08
N LEU A 617 19.08 -45.39 -2.32
CA LEU A 617 19.56 -46.66 -2.86
C LEU A 617 18.39 -47.43 -3.52
N GLY A 618 18.58 -47.84 -4.79
CA GLY A 618 17.57 -48.54 -5.57
C GLY A 618 16.64 -47.69 -6.41
N ILE A 619 16.68 -46.35 -6.25
CA ILE A 619 15.95 -45.41 -7.11
C ILE A 619 16.75 -45.16 -8.39
N LEU A 620 16.07 -45.12 -9.55
CA LEU A 620 16.66 -44.80 -10.85
C LEU A 620 17.24 -43.38 -10.89
N GLU A 621 18.33 -43.18 -11.66
CA GLU A 621 18.87 -41.82 -11.90
C GLU A 621 18.00 -41.00 -12.86
N ASP A 622 17.27 -41.65 -13.76
CA ASP A 622 16.48 -41.05 -14.83
C ASP A 622 15.03 -41.60 -14.85
N PRO A 623 14.26 -41.48 -13.73
CA PRO A 623 12.88 -41.96 -13.74
C PRO A 623 12.00 -41.05 -14.60
N GLU A 624 11.02 -41.64 -15.28
CA GLU A 624 10.06 -40.91 -16.10
C GLU A 624 8.65 -41.49 -15.94
N VAL A 625 7.64 -40.63 -16.14
CA VAL A 625 6.23 -41.01 -16.15
C VAL A 625 5.46 -40.17 -17.16
N GLY A 626 4.45 -40.77 -17.80
CA GLY A 626 3.60 -40.07 -18.74
C GLY A 626 2.17 -40.56 -18.65
N ILE A 627 1.23 -39.64 -18.32
CA ILE A 627 -0.16 -39.98 -18.00
C ILE A 627 -1.12 -39.10 -18.79
N GLY A 628 -2.18 -39.74 -19.33
CA GLY A 628 -3.31 -39.02 -19.93
C GLY A 628 -4.31 -38.58 -18.87
N VAL A 629 -4.69 -37.30 -18.90
CA VAL A 629 -5.72 -36.71 -18.04
C VAL A 629 -6.87 -36.23 -18.92
N TYR A 630 -8.07 -36.72 -18.64
CA TYR A 630 -9.27 -36.48 -19.44
C TYR A 630 -10.35 -35.88 -18.56
N SER A 631 -10.97 -34.78 -18.97
CA SER A 631 -12.08 -34.19 -18.25
C SER A 631 -13.23 -33.77 -19.15
N ALA A 632 -14.43 -33.86 -18.58
CA ALA A 632 -15.66 -33.36 -19.19
C ALA A 632 -16.45 -32.57 -18.14
N ASP A 633 -16.78 -31.32 -18.44
CA ASP A 633 -17.43 -30.36 -17.53
C ASP A 633 -18.71 -29.84 -18.19
N ALA A 634 -19.83 -30.01 -17.54
CA ALA A 634 -21.14 -29.61 -18.04
C ALA A 634 -21.91 -28.86 -16.95
N GLY A 635 -22.54 -27.77 -17.30
CA GLY A 635 -23.39 -27.01 -16.39
C GLY A 635 -24.62 -26.45 -17.08
N LEU A 636 -25.67 -26.34 -16.29
CA LEU A 636 -26.91 -25.69 -16.69
C LEU A 636 -27.15 -24.46 -15.79
N VAL A 637 -27.73 -23.44 -16.35
CA VAL A 637 -28.13 -22.23 -15.60
C VAL A 637 -29.63 -22.03 -15.83
N PHE A 638 -30.40 -22.24 -14.78
CA PHE A 638 -31.81 -21.92 -14.74
C PHE A 638 -31.97 -20.59 -14.01
N GLU A 639 -32.73 -19.68 -14.59
CA GLU A 639 -33.03 -18.41 -13.98
C GLU A 639 -34.52 -18.22 -13.86
N ARG A 640 -34.95 -17.62 -12.75
CA ARG A 640 -36.37 -17.24 -12.54
C ARG A 640 -36.46 -15.87 -11.88
N ASP A 641 -37.47 -15.13 -12.27
CA ASP A 641 -37.87 -13.92 -11.55
C ASP A 641 -38.49 -14.27 -10.20
N MET A 642 -38.14 -13.55 -9.17
CA MET A 642 -38.72 -13.71 -7.84
C MET A 642 -40.01 -12.87 -7.74
N SER A 643 -41.14 -13.52 -7.52
CA SER A 643 -42.50 -12.94 -7.58
C SER A 643 -42.80 -11.82 -6.56
N ARG A 644 -41.87 -11.48 -5.67
CA ARG A 644 -41.99 -10.42 -4.66
C ARG A 644 -41.00 -9.25 -4.81
N GLY A 645 -40.09 -9.28 -5.77
CA GLY A 645 -39.06 -8.25 -5.88
C GLY A 645 -39.04 -7.68 -7.30
N ASN A 646 -39.31 -6.43 -7.46
CA ASN A 646 -39.18 -5.72 -8.73
C ASN A 646 -37.79 -5.88 -9.32
N GLY A 647 -37.60 -6.90 -10.21
CA GLY A 647 -36.35 -7.17 -10.89
C GLY A 647 -35.33 -8.08 -10.14
N TRP A 648 -35.69 -8.69 -9.00
CA TRP A 648 -34.88 -9.71 -8.37
C TRP A 648 -34.99 -11.02 -9.12
N SER A 649 -33.84 -11.68 -9.34
CA SER A 649 -33.79 -13.00 -9.96
C SER A 649 -33.06 -14.02 -9.08
N GLN A 650 -33.38 -15.30 -9.31
CA GLN A 650 -32.71 -16.41 -8.67
C GLN A 650 -32.20 -17.37 -9.73
N THR A 651 -30.94 -17.76 -9.63
CA THR A 651 -30.36 -18.83 -10.46
C THR A 651 -30.38 -20.17 -9.73
N LEU A 652 -30.40 -21.25 -10.50
CA LEU A 652 -30.09 -22.61 -10.06
C LEU A 652 -29.12 -23.21 -11.07
N GLU A 653 -27.93 -23.59 -10.60
CA GLU A 653 -26.75 -23.91 -11.41
C GLU A 653 -26.24 -25.32 -11.06
N PRO A 654 -26.87 -26.40 -11.55
CA PRO A 654 -26.28 -27.73 -11.45
C PRO A 654 -25.06 -27.86 -12.37
N ARG A 655 -24.00 -28.45 -11.83
CA ARG A 655 -22.74 -28.73 -12.55
C ARG A 655 -22.30 -30.14 -12.34
N LEU A 656 -21.84 -30.76 -13.39
CA LEU A 656 -21.30 -32.11 -13.44
C LEU A 656 -19.92 -32.05 -14.03
N PHE A 657 -18.93 -32.61 -13.30
CA PHE A 657 -17.55 -32.66 -13.77
C PHE A 657 -17.05 -34.10 -13.65
N TYR A 658 -16.63 -34.69 -14.75
CA TYR A 658 -15.98 -35.98 -14.81
C TYR A 658 -14.50 -35.81 -15.03
N LEU A 659 -13.66 -36.56 -14.28
CA LEU A 659 -12.22 -36.53 -14.40
C LEU A 659 -11.69 -37.96 -14.35
N PHE A 660 -10.83 -38.29 -15.30
CA PHE A 660 -10.15 -39.55 -15.38
C PHE A 660 -8.65 -39.35 -15.60
N SER A 661 -7.84 -40.07 -14.82
CA SER A 661 -6.40 -40.17 -14.93
C SER A 661 -5.99 -41.56 -14.45
N GLU A 662 -5.28 -42.31 -15.29
CA GLU A 662 -4.84 -43.66 -14.97
C GLU A 662 -3.78 -43.69 -13.86
N PHE A 663 -3.80 -44.75 -13.05
CA PHE A 663 -2.75 -44.95 -12.06
C PHE A 663 -1.46 -45.42 -12.72
N GLU A 664 -0.38 -44.75 -12.43
CA GLU A 664 0.99 -45.18 -12.69
C GLU A 664 1.79 -45.08 -11.39
N ASP A 665 2.69 -46.00 -11.15
CA ASP A 665 3.55 -45.99 -9.96
C ASP A 665 4.56 -44.82 -10.04
N GLN A 666 4.49 -43.91 -9.10
CA GLN A 666 5.33 -42.73 -8.99
C GLN A 666 6.18 -42.76 -7.71
N SER A 667 6.34 -43.92 -7.07
CA SER A 667 7.08 -44.07 -5.81
C SER A 667 8.57 -43.72 -5.94
N ASP A 668 9.13 -43.95 -7.15
CA ASP A 668 10.55 -43.65 -7.45
C ASP A 668 10.81 -42.18 -7.80
N LEU A 669 9.73 -41.39 -7.99
CA LEU A 669 9.89 -40.00 -8.30
C LEU A 669 10.20 -39.16 -7.03
N PRO A 670 11.09 -38.18 -7.12
CA PRO A 670 11.41 -37.30 -5.98
C PRO A 670 10.22 -36.41 -5.60
N LEU A 671 10.34 -35.69 -4.48
CA LEU A 671 9.44 -34.62 -4.06
C LEU A 671 10.23 -33.33 -3.91
N PHE A 672 10.23 -32.50 -4.93
CA PHE A 672 10.92 -31.22 -4.93
C PHE A 672 9.99 -30.07 -4.54
N ASP A 673 8.80 -30.00 -5.16
CA ASP A 673 7.87 -28.88 -4.98
C ASP A 673 6.39 -29.28 -4.89
N THR A 674 6.10 -30.56 -4.73
CA THR A 674 4.73 -31.07 -4.70
C THR A 674 4.19 -31.14 -3.27
N SER A 675 2.96 -30.70 -3.09
CA SER A 675 2.16 -30.87 -1.88
C SER A 675 0.71 -31.22 -2.22
N GLU A 676 0.00 -31.85 -1.28
CA GLU A 676 -1.43 -32.09 -1.42
C GLU A 676 -2.21 -30.83 -1.13
N LEU A 677 -3.09 -30.46 -2.07
CA LEU A 677 -3.89 -29.25 -1.96
C LEU A 677 -4.98 -29.38 -0.89
N SER A 678 -5.28 -28.27 -0.22
CA SER A 678 -6.44 -28.19 0.67
C SER A 678 -7.73 -28.38 -0.12
N PHE A 679 -8.65 -29.17 0.40
CA PHE A 679 -9.94 -29.39 -0.23
C PHE A 679 -10.88 -28.19 0.03
N SER A 680 -11.66 -27.79 -0.97
CA SER A 680 -12.68 -26.75 -0.87
C SER A 680 -13.70 -26.90 -2.00
N PHE A 681 -14.78 -26.13 -2.00
CA PHE A 681 -15.74 -26.16 -3.10
C PHE A 681 -15.08 -25.88 -4.46
N ASN A 682 -14.15 -24.93 -4.52
CA ASN A 682 -13.43 -24.61 -5.75
C ASN A 682 -12.46 -25.71 -6.21
N GLN A 683 -12.01 -26.56 -5.29
CA GLN A 683 -11.14 -27.70 -5.61
C GLN A 683 -11.87 -28.88 -6.23
N LEU A 684 -13.21 -28.93 -6.15
CA LEU A 684 -14.05 -29.99 -6.70
C LEU A 684 -13.89 -30.19 -8.22
N PHE A 685 -13.45 -29.17 -8.94
CA PHE A 685 -13.38 -29.12 -10.40
C PHE A 685 -11.95 -29.05 -10.94
N ARG A 686 -10.95 -29.34 -10.11
CA ARG A 686 -9.55 -29.36 -10.52
C ARG A 686 -9.16 -30.65 -11.22
N ASP A 687 -8.17 -30.55 -12.12
CA ASP A 687 -7.59 -31.66 -12.86
C ASP A 687 -6.63 -32.52 -12.00
N ASP A 688 -6.16 -31.94 -10.88
CA ASP A 688 -5.16 -32.58 -10.01
C ASP A 688 -5.40 -32.23 -8.55
N ARG A 689 -5.17 -33.15 -7.62
CA ARG A 689 -5.21 -32.89 -6.17
C ARG A 689 -3.87 -32.42 -5.61
N PHE A 690 -2.81 -32.49 -6.42
CA PHE A 690 -1.48 -32.06 -6.05
C PHE A 690 -1.17 -30.67 -6.63
N SER A 691 -0.33 -29.93 -5.93
CA SER A 691 0.38 -28.75 -6.45
C SER A 691 1.77 -29.18 -6.92
N GLY A 692 2.50 -28.27 -7.56
CA GLY A 692 3.85 -28.56 -8.07
C GLY A 692 3.84 -29.50 -9.26
N GLY A 693 4.97 -30.15 -9.51
CA GLY A 693 5.16 -30.90 -10.74
C GLY A 693 5.75 -32.32 -10.56
N ASP A 694 5.76 -32.86 -9.32
CA ASP A 694 6.39 -34.16 -9.07
C ASP A 694 5.41 -35.33 -8.97
N ARG A 695 4.10 -35.06 -8.96
CA ARG A 695 3.05 -36.06 -8.91
C ARG A 695 1.92 -35.70 -9.86
N ILE A 696 1.35 -36.71 -10.49
CA ILE A 696 0.12 -36.66 -11.26
C ILE A 696 -0.90 -37.52 -10.54
N ALA A 697 -2.01 -36.92 -10.15
CA ALA A 697 -3.05 -37.64 -9.42
C ALA A 697 -3.72 -38.71 -10.31
N ASP A 698 -3.81 -39.94 -9.78
CA ASP A 698 -4.68 -40.96 -10.30
C ASP A 698 -6.12 -40.66 -9.84
N THR A 699 -7.08 -40.81 -10.72
CA THR A 699 -8.50 -40.65 -10.38
C THR A 699 -9.41 -41.18 -11.46
N ASP A 700 -10.54 -41.73 -11.02
CA ASP A 700 -11.74 -41.96 -11.82
C ASP A 700 -12.89 -41.44 -10.99
N GLN A 701 -13.42 -40.26 -11.34
CA GLN A 701 -14.35 -39.57 -10.48
C GLN A 701 -15.40 -38.76 -11.23
N ILE A 702 -16.53 -38.58 -10.57
CA ILE A 702 -17.54 -37.62 -10.98
C ILE A 702 -17.85 -36.67 -9.84
N THR A 703 -17.88 -35.40 -10.14
CA THR A 703 -18.26 -34.35 -9.21
C THR A 703 -19.68 -33.85 -9.50
N PHE A 704 -20.50 -33.82 -8.48
CA PHE A 704 -21.81 -33.17 -8.51
C PHE A 704 -21.77 -31.88 -7.71
N ALA A 705 -22.20 -30.79 -8.29
CA ALA A 705 -22.36 -29.54 -7.57
C ALA A 705 -23.67 -28.86 -7.95
N LEU A 706 -24.20 -28.13 -6.99
CA LEU A 706 -25.40 -27.30 -7.13
C LEU A 706 -25.14 -25.96 -6.48
N SER A 707 -25.25 -24.89 -7.27
CA SER A 707 -25.22 -23.52 -6.78
C SER A 707 -26.53 -22.82 -7.03
N SER A 708 -26.91 -21.93 -6.13
CA SER A 708 -28.05 -21.04 -6.32
C SER A 708 -27.64 -19.65 -5.88
N ARG A 709 -27.92 -18.66 -6.73
CA ARG A 709 -27.65 -17.25 -6.46
C ARG A 709 -28.94 -16.47 -6.47
N ILE A 710 -28.96 -15.43 -5.65
CA ILE A 710 -30.02 -14.41 -5.65
C ILE A 710 -29.36 -13.11 -6.07
N LEU A 711 -29.85 -12.55 -7.16
CA LEU A 711 -29.40 -11.29 -7.73
C LEU A 711 -30.44 -10.19 -7.50
N ASP A 712 -29.99 -9.00 -7.17
CA ASP A 712 -30.86 -7.84 -7.05
C ASP A 712 -31.16 -7.20 -8.44
N PRO A 713 -32.00 -6.16 -8.52
CA PRO A 713 -32.36 -5.52 -9.79
C PRO A 713 -31.21 -4.92 -10.57
N GLN A 714 -30.08 -4.66 -9.91
CA GLN A 714 -28.83 -4.18 -10.50
C GLN A 714 -27.90 -5.32 -10.95
N GLY A 715 -28.31 -6.58 -10.77
CA GLY A 715 -27.52 -7.76 -11.09
C GLY A 715 -26.45 -8.11 -10.05
N LYS A 716 -26.42 -7.44 -8.89
CA LYS A 716 -25.49 -7.70 -7.80
C LYS A 716 -25.90 -8.96 -7.02
N GLU A 717 -24.95 -9.86 -6.77
CA GLU A 717 -25.19 -11.06 -5.96
C GLU A 717 -25.45 -10.68 -4.50
N ARG A 718 -26.63 -11.04 -4.01
CA ARG A 718 -27.06 -10.83 -2.62
C ARG A 718 -27.00 -12.08 -1.76
N ALA A 719 -27.20 -13.23 -2.38
CA ALA A 719 -27.00 -14.50 -1.70
C ALA A 719 -26.45 -15.55 -2.66
N ARG A 720 -25.62 -16.44 -2.14
CA ARG A 720 -25.13 -17.63 -2.83
C ARG A 720 -25.07 -18.79 -1.85
N ILE A 721 -25.55 -19.93 -2.27
CA ILE A 721 -25.33 -21.19 -1.63
C ILE A 721 -24.81 -22.18 -2.67
N SER A 722 -23.70 -22.86 -2.34
CA SER A 722 -23.12 -23.88 -3.20
C SER A 722 -22.84 -25.14 -2.37
N LEU A 723 -23.15 -26.29 -2.92
CA LEU A 723 -22.89 -27.59 -2.32
C LEU A 723 -22.31 -28.50 -3.39
N GLY A 724 -21.30 -29.29 -3.04
CA GLY A 724 -20.75 -30.25 -3.99
C GLY A 724 -19.99 -31.37 -3.32
N GLN A 725 -19.89 -32.49 -4.03
CA GLN A 725 -19.20 -33.70 -3.57
C GLN A 725 -18.66 -34.47 -4.76
N ILE A 726 -17.52 -35.10 -4.56
CA ILE A 726 -16.91 -36.03 -5.52
C ILE A 726 -17.32 -37.46 -5.15
N GLN A 727 -17.75 -38.23 -6.14
CA GLN A 727 -17.90 -39.69 -6.09
C GLN A 727 -16.73 -40.30 -6.84
N TYR A 728 -15.95 -41.13 -6.16
CA TYR A 728 -14.82 -41.86 -6.72
C TYR A 728 -15.24 -43.24 -7.16
N PHE A 729 -14.76 -43.70 -8.31
CA PHE A 729 -14.99 -45.00 -8.86
C PHE A 729 -13.79 -45.93 -8.69
N ALA A 730 -12.63 -45.36 -8.35
CA ALA A 730 -11.38 -46.11 -8.08
C ALA A 730 -10.71 -45.56 -6.81
N ASP A 731 -9.87 -46.38 -6.18
CA ASP A 731 -8.98 -45.94 -5.11
C ASP A 731 -7.92 -45.00 -5.66
N ARG A 732 -7.47 -44.04 -4.84
CA ARG A 732 -6.44 -43.06 -5.19
C ARG A 732 -5.12 -43.49 -4.56
N LEU A 733 -4.28 -44.11 -5.37
CA LEU A 733 -3.07 -44.79 -4.90
C LEU A 733 -1.81 -43.89 -4.92
N VAL A 734 -1.77 -42.92 -5.84
CA VAL A 734 -0.66 -41.96 -5.87
C VAL A 734 -0.69 -41.08 -4.63
N ASN A 735 0.47 -41.00 -3.96
CA ASN A 735 0.65 -40.24 -2.72
C ASN A 735 1.97 -39.47 -2.75
N ILE A 736 2.23 -38.67 -1.70
CA ILE A 736 3.45 -37.89 -1.54
C ILE A 736 4.43 -38.54 -0.54
N ASN A 737 4.42 -39.82 -0.41
CA ASN A 737 5.43 -40.57 0.34
C ASN A 737 6.75 -40.64 -0.44
N ASN A 738 7.83 -40.63 0.31
CA ASN A 738 9.18 -40.87 -0.19
C ASN A 738 9.98 -41.68 0.85
N PRO A 739 11.19 -42.19 0.53
CA PRO A 739 11.99 -42.98 1.46
C PRO A 739 12.34 -42.31 2.78
N LEU A 740 12.31 -40.97 2.81
CA LEU A 740 12.65 -40.15 3.98
C LEU A 740 11.44 -39.80 4.85
N GLN A 741 10.24 -39.80 4.26
CA GLN A 741 9.09 -39.23 4.87
C GLN A 741 7.82 -39.95 4.48
N THR A 742 7.12 -40.51 5.44
CA THR A 742 5.82 -41.12 5.24
C THR A 742 4.72 -40.13 5.51
N TRP A 743 3.93 -39.87 4.50
CA TRP A 743 2.77 -38.97 4.60
C TRP A 743 1.52 -39.84 4.79
N LEU A 744 0.71 -39.48 5.79
CA LEU A 744 -0.66 -40.00 5.81
C LEU A 744 -1.50 -39.09 4.93
N PRO A 745 -2.24 -39.61 3.95
CA PRO A 745 -3.09 -38.80 3.13
C PRO A 745 -4.12 -38.08 4.00
N ARG A 746 -4.37 -36.80 3.70
CA ARG A 746 -5.34 -35.94 4.41
C ARG A 746 -6.74 -36.58 4.42
N TYR A 747 -7.05 -37.32 3.39
CA TYR A 747 -8.30 -38.07 3.23
C TYR A 747 -7.96 -39.51 2.91
N SER A 748 -8.68 -40.47 3.50
CA SER A 748 -8.46 -41.87 3.20
C SER A 748 -8.54 -42.15 1.69
N PRO A 749 -7.51 -42.71 1.06
CA PRO A 749 -7.51 -43.00 -0.38
C PRO A 749 -8.54 -44.06 -0.80
N LEU A 750 -9.04 -44.80 0.17
CA LEU A 750 -9.98 -45.93 -0.05
C LEU A 750 -11.46 -45.52 0.08
N THR A 751 -11.75 -44.23 0.40
CA THR A 751 -13.13 -43.77 0.44
C THR A 751 -13.69 -43.57 -0.97
N ASN A 752 -14.92 -43.94 -1.18
CA ASN A 752 -15.60 -43.79 -2.47
C ASN A 752 -16.26 -42.41 -2.65
N ARG A 753 -16.12 -41.50 -1.70
CA ARG A 753 -16.61 -40.11 -1.80
C ARG A 753 -15.74 -39.16 -1.03
N SER A 754 -15.72 -37.90 -1.47
CA SER A 754 -15.06 -36.81 -0.76
C SER A 754 -15.89 -36.32 0.43
N ALA A 755 -15.32 -35.46 1.25
CA ALA A 755 -16.13 -34.58 2.11
C ALA A 755 -17.15 -33.80 1.28
N LEU A 756 -18.30 -33.51 1.87
CA LEU A 756 -19.25 -32.58 1.30
C LEU A 756 -18.70 -31.15 1.50
N ALA A 757 -18.44 -30.42 0.41
CA ALA A 757 -18.04 -29.04 0.44
C ALA A 757 -19.26 -28.13 0.30
N GLY A 758 -19.44 -27.21 1.22
CA GLY A 758 -20.50 -26.21 1.21
C GLY A 758 -19.96 -24.80 1.35
N GLU A 759 -20.56 -23.87 0.61
CA GLU A 759 -20.30 -22.45 0.73
C GLU A 759 -21.63 -21.70 0.86
N PHE A 760 -21.65 -20.69 1.71
CA PHE A 760 -22.77 -19.78 1.83
C PHE A 760 -22.27 -18.35 1.95
N ALA A 761 -22.74 -17.47 1.07
CA ALA A 761 -22.49 -16.03 1.09
C ALA A 761 -23.81 -15.28 1.12
N TYR A 762 -23.91 -14.26 1.95
CA TYR A 762 -25.09 -13.42 2.03
C TYR A 762 -24.73 -11.97 2.30
N SER A 763 -25.18 -11.05 1.44
CA SER A 763 -25.08 -9.61 1.61
C SER A 763 -26.46 -9.08 2.02
N PHE A 764 -26.63 -8.76 3.30
CA PHE A 764 -27.89 -8.22 3.85
C PHE A 764 -28.26 -6.90 3.18
N ASP A 765 -27.22 -6.06 3.02
CA ASP A 765 -27.20 -4.80 2.31
C ASP A 765 -25.82 -4.56 1.71
N ASP A 766 -25.45 -3.34 1.39
CA ASP A 766 -24.13 -3.04 0.84
C ASP A 766 -23.03 -3.03 1.91
N ASN A 767 -23.40 -2.92 3.18
CA ASN A 767 -22.50 -2.80 4.31
C ASN A 767 -22.26 -4.14 5.04
N TRP A 768 -23.26 -5.02 5.09
CA TRP A 768 -23.17 -6.29 5.81
C TRP A 768 -22.94 -7.47 4.87
N ARG A 769 -21.92 -8.26 5.15
CA ARG A 769 -21.61 -9.48 4.41
C ARG A 769 -21.31 -10.64 5.35
N LEU A 770 -21.95 -11.76 5.09
CA LEU A 770 -21.70 -13.04 5.73
C LEU A 770 -21.11 -14.01 4.71
N ASN A 771 -19.99 -14.66 5.06
CA ASN A 771 -19.41 -15.77 4.31
C ASN A 771 -19.19 -16.94 5.26
N THR A 772 -19.48 -18.13 4.77
CA THR A 772 -19.28 -19.39 5.52
C THR A 772 -18.86 -20.46 4.52
N ASP A 773 -17.87 -21.24 4.89
CA ASP A 773 -17.50 -22.47 4.20
C ASP A 773 -17.43 -23.62 5.19
N VAL A 774 -17.72 -24.84 4.71
CA VAL A 774 -17.73 -26.03 5.52
C VAL A 774 -17.34 -27.25 4.68
N GLN A 775 -16.51 -28.10 5.27
CA GLN A 775 -16.19 -29.43 4.75
C GLN A 775 -16.65 -30.45 5.79
N TRP A 776 -17.60 -31.25 5.42
CA TRP A 776 -18.16 -32.26 6.29
C TRP A 776 -17.85 -33.66 5.78
N ASN A 777 -17.13 -34.44 6.59
CA ASN A 777 -16.83 -35.83 6.31
C ASN A 777 -18.01 -36.68 6.75
N GLY A 778 -18.75 -37.21 5.77
CA GLY A 778 -19.91 -38.05 6.05
C GLY A 778 -19.58 -39.42 6.63
N ASP A 779 -18.37 -39.94 6.41
CA ASP A 779 -17.95 -41.25 6.92
C ASP A 779 -17.50 -41.16 8.37
N ALA A 780 -16.74 -40.12 8.73
CA ALA A 780 -16.36 -39.83 10.10
C ALA A 780 -17.45 -39.08 10.89
N GLN A 781 -18.47 -38.56 10.21
CA GLN A 781 -19.55 -37.70 10.78
C GLN A 781 -19.03 -36.48 11.52
N GLU A 782 -18.00 -35.83 10.98
CA GLU A 782 -17.39 -34.66 11.58
C GLU A 782 -17.10 -33.55 10.57
N VAL A 783 -17.00 -32.32 11.05
CA VAL A 783 -16.47 -31.19 10.28
C VAL A 783 -14.96 -31.28 10.25
N GLN A 784 -14.36 -31.31 9.07
CA GLN A 784 -12.91 -31.34 8.89
C GLN A 784 -12.34 -29.92 8.86
N GLU A 785 -13.01 -29.04 8.17
CA GLU A 785 -12.62 -27.62 8.05
C GLU A 785 -13.87 -26.78 7.90
N GLY A 786 -13.83 -25.56 8.41
CA GLY A 786 -14.91 -24.61 8.21
C GLY A 786 -14.52 -23.22 8.69
N SER A 787 -15.10 -22.23 8.06
CA SER A 787 -14.98 -20.86 8.49
C SER A 787 -16.35 -20.15 8.49
N PHE A 788 -16.42 -19.14 9.34
CA PHE A 788 -17.54 -18.23 9.44
C PHE A 788 -17.00 -16.82 9.51
N GLN A 789 -17.49 -15.90 8.70
CA GLN A 789 -17.06 -14.52 8.67
C GLN A 789 -18.28 -13.60 8.49
N LEU A 790 -18.53 -12.77 9.48
CA LEU A 790 -19.51 -11.68 9.42
C LEU A 790 -18.77 -10.36 9.42
N ARG A 791 -18.99 -9.54 8.42
CA ARG A 791 -18.33 -8.25 8.24
C ARG A 791 -19.37 -7.15 8.08
N TYR A 792 -19.14 -6.04 8.77
CA TYR A 792 -19.83 -4.78 8.60
C TYR A 792 -18.85 -3.70 8.20
N GLN A 793 -19.16 -2.99 7.14
CA GLN A 793 -18.40 -1.85 6.65
C GLN A 793 -19.40 -0.77 6.22
N GLY A 794 -19.73 0.13 7.16
CA GLY A 794 -20.59 1.28 6.87
C GLY A 794 -19.83 2.36 6.12
N ASP A 795 -18.65 2.70 6.61
CA ASP A 795 -17.67 3.60 6.02
C ASP A 795 -16.27 3.27 6.59
N ALA A 796 -15.29 4.16 6.42
CA ALA A 796 -13.93 3.95 6.92
C ALA A 796 -13.86 3.86 8.47
N ASP A 797 -14.83 4.45 9.17
CA ASP A 797 -14.86 4.57 10.63
C ASP A 797 -15.83 3.61 11.31
N HIS A 798 -16.72 2.97 10.56
CA HIS A 798 -17.70 2.02 11.07
C HIS A 798 -17.39 0.62 10.56
N LEU A 799 -16.48 -0.05 11.23
CA LEU A 799 -16.02 -1.40 10.91
C LEU A 799 -16.32 -2.36 12.06
N PHE A 800 -16.89 -3.50 11.75
CA PHE A 800 -17.08 -4.57 12.71
C PHE A 800 -16.94 -5.92 12.01
N ASN A 801 -16.06 -6.77 12.53
CA ASN A 801 -15.73 -8.06 11.96
C ASN A 801 -15.82 -9.13 13.06
N ILE A 802 -16.44 -10.26 12.73
CA ILE A 802 -16.37 -11.48 13.52
C ILE A 802 -15.96 -12.60 12.58
N SER A 803 -14.97 -13.36 12.95
CA SER A 803 -14.62 -14.58 12.27
C SER A 803 -14.37 -15.73 13.25
N TYR A 804 -14.69 -16.93 12.79
CA TYR A 804 -14.36 -18.18 13.47
C TYR A 804 -13.77 -19.12 12.44
N ARG A 805 -12.66 -19.77 12.79
CA ARG A 805 -11.99 -20.75 11.96
C ARG A 805 -11.81 -22.07 12.71
N TYR A 806 -12.22 -23.13 12.07
CA TYR A 806 -12.01 -24.49 12.53
C TYR A 806 -11.25 -25.29 11.49
N ARG A 807 -10.23 -26.04 11.92
CA ARG A 807 -9.51 -27.00 11.07
C ARG A 807 -9.02 -28.16 11.92
N ASN A 808 -9.31 -29.37 11.49
CA ASN A 808 -8.79 -30.57 12.11
C ASN A 808 -7.46 -30.95 11.46
N LEU A 809 -6.36 -30.84 12.20
CA LEU A 809 -5.01 -31.20 11.77
C LEU A 809 -4.54 -32.54 12.38
N VAL A 810 -5.39 -33.24 13.12
CA VAL A 810 -5.03 -34.50 13.79
C VAL A 810 -4.52 -35.54 12.79
N ASP A 811 -5.05 -35.54 11.59
CA ASP A 811 -4.69 -36.47 10.51
C ASP A 811 -3.58 -35.92 9.58
N SER A 812 -2.95 -34.77 9.93
CA SER A 812 -1.84 -34.21 9.17
C SER A 812 -0.51 -34.72 9.73
N PRO A 813 0.14 -35.69 9.10
CA PRO A 813 1.26 -36.45 9.70
C PRO A 813 2.56 -35.65 9.81
N ASN A 814 2.64 -34.50 9.17
CA ASN A 814 3.87 -33.69 9.10
C ASN A 814 3.98 -32.66 10.19
N PHE A 815 2.99 -32.59 11.08
CA PHE A 815 2.99 -31.66 12.18
C PHE A 815 3.28 -32.41 13.48
N ILE A 816 4.55 -32.64 13.78
CA ILE A 816 4.97 -33.13 15.11
C ILE A 816 4.89 -31.97 16.08
N LEU A 817 3.74 -31.81 16.70
CA LEU A 817 3.56 -30.82 17.75
C LEU A 817 4.21 -31.28 19.07
N PRO A 818 4.75 -30.37 19.87
CA PRO A 818 5.18 -30.67 21.22
C PRO A 818 4.05 -31.29 22.06
N PRO A 819 4.38 -32.18 23.02
CA PRO A 819 3.36 -32.76 23.90
C PRO A 819 2.55 -31.69 24.63
N GLY A 820 1.23 -31.77 24.53
CA GLY A 820 0.30 -30.86 25.19
C GLY A 820 -0.28 -29.78 24.29
N ILE A 821 0.12 -29.68 23.01
CA ILE A 821 -0.49 -28.80 22.02
C ILE A 821 -1.59 -29.56 21.27
N ASP A 822 -2.81 -29.02 21.24
CA ASP A 822 -3.91 -29.58 20.43
C ASP A 822 -3.68 -29.23 18.95
N PRO A 823 -3.59 -30.21 18.03
CA PRO A 823 -3.39 -29.96 16.61
C PRO A 823 -4.60 -29.32 15.91
N ARG A 824 -5.75 -29.26 16.57
CA ARG A 824 -6.93 -28.62 15.96
C ARG A 824 -6.84 -27.11 16.06
N ILE A 825 -7.13 -26.43 15.00
CA ILE A 825 -7.29 -24.98 14.98
C ILE A 825 -8.75 -24.64 15.31
N LYS A 826 -8.97 -23.93 16.39
CA LYS A 826 -10.26 -23.35 16.81
C LYS A 826 -10.02 -21.92 17.22
N GLN A 827 -10.17 -20.98 16.32
CA GLN A 827 -9.82 -19.58 16.55
C GLN A 827 -11.02 -18.68 16.33
N SER A 828 -11.20 -17.71 17.22
CA SER A 828 -12.12 -16.60 17.06
C SER A 828 -11.34 -15.31 16.90
N ASP A 829 -11.72 -14.47 15.93
CA ASP A 829 -11.19 -13.14 15.73
C ASP A 829 -12.35 -12.15 15.65
N ILE A 830 -12.35 -11.16 16.54
CA ILE A 830 -13.34 -10.09 16.59
C ILE A 830 -12.58 -8.78 16.51
N SER A 831 -12.90 -7.93 15.55
CA SER A 831 -12.27 -6.61 15.44
C SER A 831 -13.28 -5.53 15.10
N SER A 832 -12.99 -4.31 15.54
CA SER A 832 -13.89 -3.17 15.36
C SER A 832 -13.15 -1.85 15.34
N VAL A 833 -13.61 -0.96 14.48
CA VAL A 833 -13.41 0.49 14.56
C VAL A 833 -14.79 1.10 14.71
N TRP A 834 -15.03 1.86 15.78
CA TRP A 834 -16.35 2.40 16.04
C TRP A 834 -16.29 3.80 16.63
N PRO A 835 -16.90 4.81 16.01
CA PRO A 835 -16.98 6.15 16.56
C PRO A 835 -17.89 6.17 17.78
N ILE A 836 -17.39 6.74 18.87
CA ILE A 836 -18.16 7.02 20.09
C ILE A 836 -18.91 8.35 19.91
N ASN A 837 -18.25 9.32 19.28
CA ASN A 837 -18.79 10.61 18.88
C ASN A 837 -17.92 11.18 17.74
N ALA A 838 -18.12 12.43 17.33
CA ALA A 838 -17.40 13.05 16.22
C ALA A 838 -15.87 13.05 16.38
N ASN A 839 -15.36 13.07 17.62
CA ASN A 839 -13.93 13.17 17.90
C ASN A 839 -13.30 11.88 18.44
N TRP A 840 -14.08 10.94 18.99
CA TRP A 840 -13.58 9.76 19.64
C TRP A 840 -14.00 8.48 18.94
N LYS A 841 -13.04 7.60 18.67
CA LYS A 841 -13.26 6.26 18.12
C LYS A 841 -12.68 5.21 19.02
N LEU A 842 -13.33 4.07 19.08
CA LEU A 842 -12.86 2.85 19.73
C LEU A 842 -12.18 1.98 18.65
N LEU A 843 -11.01 1.44 18.99
CA LEU A 843 -10.25 0.50 18.17
C LEU A 843 -10.05 -0.75 19.01
N ALA A 844 -10.45 -1.92 18.50
CA ALA A 844 -10.30 -3.15 19.25
C ALA A 844 -10.13 -4.36 18.33
N ARG A 845 -9.35 -5.33 18.80
CA ARG A 845 -9.25 -6.69 18.25
C ARG A 845 -9.07 -7.69 19.39
N TRP A 846 -9.67 -8.86 19.21
CA TRP A 846 -9.49 -10.01 20.07
C TRP A 846 -9.40 -11.26 19.20
N ASN A 847 -8.21 -11.88 19.17
CA ASN A 847 -7.91 -13.12 18.46
C ASN A 847 -7.50 -14.18 19.47
N TYR A 848 -8.28 -15.25 19.56
CA TYR A 848 -8.17 -16.24 20.61
C TYR A 848 -8.13 -17.67 20.07
N ASP A 849 -7.16 -18.47 20.51
CA ASP A 849 -7.03 -19.90 20.26
C ASP A 849 -7.74 -20.71 21.35
N HIS A 850 -8.93 -21.24 21.00
CA HIS A 850 -9.72 -22.07 21.92
C HIS A 850 -9.15 -23.48 22.10
N SER A 851 -8.32 -23.98 21.17
CA SER A 851 -7.72 -25.32 21.28
C SER A 851 -6.69 -25.35 22.41
N ASN A 852 -5.89 -24.31 22.51
CA ASN A 852 -4.81 -24.21 23.47
C ASN A 852 -5.12 -23.20 24.61
N ASN A 853 -6.35 -22.68 24.66
CA ASN A 853 -6.85 -21.73 25.66
C ASN A 853 -5.93 -20.53 25.88
N ARG A 854 -5.51 -19.87 24.81
CA ARG A 854 -4.59 -18.74 24.87
C ARG A 854 -5.03 -17.58 23.97
N ASN A 855 -4.66 -16.38 24.39
CA ASN A 855 -4.79 -15.18 23.60
C ASN A 855 -3.66 -15.16 22.56
N LEU A 856 -3.97 -15.08 21.28
CA LEU A 856 -2.97 -14.95 20.22
C LEU A 856 -2.58 -13.49 20.05
N GLU A 857 -3.59 -12.63 19.96
CA GLU A 857 -3.43 -11.19 19.93
C GLU A 857 -4.69 -10.52 20.41
N SER A 858 -4.56 -9.57 21.28
CA SER A 858 -5.63 -8.64 21.61
C SER A 858 -5.09 -7.23 21.74
N PHE A 859 -5.83 -6.28 21.22
CA PHE A 859 -5.58 -4.88 21.52
C PHE A 859 -6.90 -4.13 21.70
N ALA A 860 -6.83 -3.11 22.51
CA ALA A 860 -7.91 -2.16 22.70
C ALA A 860 -7.34 -0.77 22.90
N GLY A 861 -7.99 0.20 22.30
CA GLY A 861 -7.54 1.58 22.36
C GLY A 861 -8.57 2.57 21.92
N VAL A 862 -8.21 3.83 22.09
CA VAL A 862 -9.03 4.96 21.69
C VAL A 862 -8.25 5.86 20.75
N GLU A 863 -8.94 6.39 19.78
CA GLU A 863 -8.48 7.46 18.91
C GLU A 863 -9.24 8.73 19.22
N TYR A 864 -8.53 9.80 19.50
CA TYR A 864 -9.05 11.15 19.51
C TYR A 864 -8.62 11.86 18.24
N ASN A 865 -9.56 12.36 17.47
CA ASN A 865 -9.31 13.04 16.22
C ASN A 865 -10.07 14.36 16.18
N ASN A 866 -9.35 15.45 15.90
CA ASN A 866 -9.91 16.74 15.56
C ASN A 866 -9.26 17.28 14.28
N CYS A 867 -9.66 18.50 13.82
CA CYS A 867 -9.09 19.09 12.60
C CYS A 867 -7.56 19.20 12.60
N CYS A 868 -6.93 19.27 13.74
CA CYS A 868 -5.53 19.62 13.82
C CYS A 868 -4.63 18.46 14.26
N ALA A 869 -5.20 17.41 14.88
CA ALA A 869 -4.40 16.25 15.29
C ALA A 869 -5.23 14.99 15.51
N THR A 870 -4.58 13.86 15.33
CA THR A 870 -5.08 12.53 15.72
C THR A 870 -4.15 11.94 16.78
N ILE A 871 -4.71 11.52 17.91
CA ILE A 871 -3.98 10.85 18.98
C ILE A 871 -4.58 9.46 19.18
N ARG A 872 -3.76 8.43 19.10
CA ARG A 872 -4.13 7.05 19.40
C ARG A 872 -3.40 6.55 20.62
N LEU A 873 -4.13 5.87 21.48
CA LEU A 873 -3.58 5.16 22.64
C LEU A 873 -4.09 3.72 22.57
N ILE A 874 -3.18 2.75 22.42
CA ILE A 874 -3.52 1.33 22.26
C ILE A 874 -2.71 0.51 23.27
N GLY A 875 -3.40 -0.30 24.06
CA GLY A 875 -2.82 -1.40 24.82
C GLY A 875 -2.90 -2.68 24.01
N ARG A 876 -1.80 -3.40 23.85
CA ARG A 876 -1.69 -4.65 23.09
C ARG A 876 -1.10 -5.76 23.94
N GLU A 877 -1.65 -6.96 23.79
CA GLU A 877 -1.10 -8.22 24.28
C GLU A 877 -1.05 -9.19 23.10
N TRP A 878 0.10 -9.83 22.87
CA TRP A 878 0.28 -10.74 21.73
C TRP A 878 1.30 -11.83 22.06
N VAL A 879 1.19 -12.92 21.31
CA VAL A 879 2.17 -14.02 21.29
C VAL A 879 2.86 -13.98 19.95
N ASP A 880 4.17 -14.13 19.93
CA ASP A 880 4.92 -14.19 18.69
C ASP A 880 4.71 -15.55 17.99
N GLU A 881 4.79 -15.58 16.66
CA GLU A 881 4.40 -16.76 15.88
C GLU A 881 5.29 -17.98 16.17
N ASP A 882 6.56 -17.78 16.41
CA ASP A 882 7.54 -18.79 16.77
C ASP A 882 7.31 -19.39 18.17
N GLU A 883 6.71 -18.64 19.07
CA GLU A 883 6.31 -19.14 20.39
C GLU A 883 4.99 -19.96 20.36
N LEU A 884 4.23 -19.94 19.27
CA LEU A 884 2.92 -20.61 19.16
C LEU A 884 2.97 -22.11 19.46
N PHE A 885 4.12 -22.74 19.29
CA PHE A 885 4.32 -24.17 19.53
C PHE A 885 4.91 -24.49 20.91
N LEU A 886 5.14 -23.50 21.75
CA LEU A 886 5.64 -23.70 23.11
C LEU A 886 4.46 -23.88 24.11
N PRO A 887 4.57 -24.78 25.10
CA PRO A 887 3.45 -25.12 25.97
C PRO A 887 3.15 -24.10 27.08
N ASN A 888 4.05 -23.19 27.40
CA ASN A 888 3.87 -22.19 28.46
C ASN A 888 4.44 -20.85 28.04
N ILE A 889 3.68 -20.09 27.27
CA ILE A 889 4.09 -18.82 26.75
C ILE A 889 3.62 -17.69 27.66
N GLU A 890 4.51 -16.77 27.99
CA GLU A 890 4.13 -15.49 28.57
C GLU A 890 3.89 -14.48 27.43
N PRO A 891 2.67 -13.98 27.24
CA PRO A 891 2.39 -13.05 26.15
C PRO A 891 3.16 -11.74 26.34
N ASN A 892 3.59 -11.18 25.24
CA ASN A 892 4.13 -9.83 25.20
C ASN A 892 3.03 -8.80 25.47
N ARG A 893 3.40 -7.69 26.12
CA ARG A 893 2.48 -6.59 26.42
C ARG A 893 3.12 -5.27 26.12
N GLY A 894 2.35 -4.36 25.53
CA GLY A 894 2.84 -3.02 25.20
C GLY A 894 1.74 -1.98 25.25
N ILE A 895 2.14 -0.73 25.52
CA ILE A 895 1.29 0.44 25.34
C ILE A 895 1.91 1.28 24.21
N PHE A 896 1.11 1.59 23.22
CA PHE A 896 1.53 2.34 22.04
C PHE A 896 0.77 3.66 21.97
N VAL A 897 1.50 4.72 21.73
CA VAL A 897 0.95 6.06 21.51
C VAL A 897 1.33 6.52 20.12
N GLN A 898 0.34 6.98 19.35
CA GLN A 898 0.57 7.59 18.05
C GLN A 898 0.01 9.01 18.06
N VAL A 899 0.79 9.93 17.55
CA VAL A 899 0.40 11.33 17.39
C VAL A 899 0.62 11.72 15.93
N ILE A 900 -0.46 12.06 15.25
CA ILE A 900 -0.47 12.53 13.86
C ILE A 900 -0.88 14.00 13.88
N LEU A 901 -0.06 14.87 13.34
CA LEU A 901 -0.39 16.29 13.17
C LEU A 901 -0.94 16.47 11.76
N ASN A 902 -2.22 16.84 11.67
CA ASN A 902 -2.90 16.95 10.39
C ASN A 902 -2.22 17.99 9.49
N GLY A 903 -1.82 17.55 8.30
CA GLY A 903 -1.06 18.35 7.32
C GLY A 903 0.46 18.41 7.52
N LEU A 904 0.99 17.70 8.53
CA LEU A 904 2.44 17.57 8.75
C LEU A 904 2.90 16.11 8.76
N GLY A 905 1.96 15.17 8.97
CA GLY A 905 2.25 13.75 8.99
C GLY A 905 2.29 13.14 10.39
N ASN A 906 2.71 11.89 10.43
CA ASN A 906 2.72 11.08 11.64
C ASN A 906 4.03 11.31 12.42
N LEU A 907 3.94 11.79 13.66
CA LEU A 907 5.10 12.06 14.52
C LEU A 907 5.70 10.79 15.16
N THR A 908 5.01 9.68 15.13
CA THR A 908 5.39 8.47 15.89
C THR A 908 5.67 7.26 15.00
N GLY A 909 5.77 7.48 13.67
CA GLY A 909 6.06 6.41 12.69
C GLY A 909 4.86 5.53 12.34
N GLY A 910 5.04 4.67 11.31
CA GLY A 910 3.98 3.86 10.72
C GLY A 910 3.59 2.58 11.48
N GLY A 911 4.33 2.18 12.52
CA GLY A 911 4.15 0.87 13.15
C GLY A 911 2.77 0.61 13.76
N LEU A 912 2.10 1.64 14.28
CA LEU A 912 0.74 1.48 14.80
C LEU A 912 -0.31 1.46 13.67
N SER A 913 -0.08 2.20 12.59
CA SER A 913 -0.96 2.17 11.42
C SER A 913 -0.93 0.80 10.75
N SER A 914 0.25 0.16 10.63
CA SER A 914 0.35 -1.21 10.12
C SER A 914 -0.33 -2.22 11.05
N LEU A 915 -0.14 -2.12 12.37
CA LEU A 915 -0.86 -2.95 13.34
C LEU A 915 -2.38 -2.91 13.15
N LEU A 916 -2.93 -1.72 12.91
CA LEU A 916 -4.37 -1.53 12.72
C LEU A 916 -4.83 -2.07 11.37
N SER A 917 -4.09 -1.80 10.28
CA SER A 917 -4.43 -2.30 8.93
C SER A 917 -4.36 -3.82 8.84
N ASP A 918 -3.39 -4.44 9.50
CA ASP A 918 -3.22 -5.89 9.53
C ASP A 918 -4.21 -6.55 10.52
N GLY A 919 -4.49 -5.86 11.63
CA GLY A 919 -5.35 -6.36 12.69
C GLY A 919 -6.85 -6.17 12.47
N ILE A 920 -7.28 -5.15 11.75
CA ILE A 920 -8.70 -4.84 11.54
C ILE A 920 -9.01 -4.82 10.04
N TRP A 921 -9.69 -5.84 9.58
CA TRP A 921 -10.05 -5.92 8.16
C TRP A 921 -10.90 -4.72 7.73
N GLY A 922 -10.51 -4.07 6.63
CA GLY A 922 -11.18 -2.89 6.08
C GLY A 922 -10.68 -1.56 6.65
N PHE A 923 -9.83 -1.58 7.68
CA PHE A 923 -9.20 -0.35 8.17
C PHE A 923 -8.26 0.23 7.10
N ARG A 924 -8.41 1.53 6.90
CA ARG A 924 -7.51 2.33 6.05
C ARG A 924 -7.12 3.57 6.82
N GLU A 925 -5.85 3.90 6.78
CA GLU A 925 -5.40 5.19 7.30
C GLU A 925 -6.03 6.30 6.48
N PRO A 926 -6.63 7.33 7.09
CA PRO A 926 -7.09 8.50 6.35
C PRO A 926 -5.92 9.13 5.58
N GLU A 927 -6.14 9.51 4.34
CA GLU A 927 -5.17 10.33 3.58
C GLU A 927 -5.01 11.68 4.29
N LEU A 928 -3.77 12.07 4.59
CA LEU A 928 -3.43 13.25 5.40
C LEU A 928 -3.39 14.51 4.55
#